data_a42b2f740ba3e4621059922e9a59c3fc
#
_entry.id   a42b2f740ba3e4621059922e9a59c3fc
#
_cell.length_a   1.000
_cell.length_b   1.000
_cell.length_c   1.000
_cell.angle_alpha   90.00
_cell.angle_beta   90.00
_cell.angle_gamma   90.00
#
_symmetry.space_group_name_H-M   'P 1'
#
loop_
_entity.id
_entity.type
_entity.pdbx_description
1 polymer ?
#
loop_
_entity_poly.entity_id
_entity_poly.type
_entity_poly.pdbx_seq_one_letter_code
_entity_poly.pdbx_strand_id
1 'polypeptide(L)'
;MEDHSDILRFNEDHEIDMDTNISHLSPIHSRSESNVRYDHKRKKPNTTRINKNYILEQKEKATVKAHEALRLVLDGNKLVNGYEIYYRYVESLCRFKHNEQSILADLVESTLKEYFEHQIAPNLKKLFIESTLDSVTSVNCLIDAYESWLLKLKVLSKIFLYLDANYLQFHPSRLTIAAYGQNLFVREFFEGSETSEAIIPKIIYEKHKEILSEIRRNKGESYLATSKRISKVLAQYPVEGRNEFEGDLLDSIATDYQNMRAEWLMTPDNYIHNTLRAMSSEVTYFKESGFRKSFMSALFSKLKWITIFQDFQNVIHISLPILLLHQNENELRLIHEYCEKSIDEYSINSAKMFIYEWGKYIESLIQGTLEKNKENLKNFIPALVDLYTRLKELADGVLTSNEVFEFELRNSFMKMLNEKNINYTTLVQLCKYCDSFFKNSSKKGAKPDNSTLTFEKFRDNVQLIVKCLNNKNDFLIMYKRDLSRRLLMGRSTNTKLEASVIDSFIKVIGETDEILGLKAMFRDLEISKEKFSSLSLDDCPFDFSAYVLEQKFWPDPPKGDSEAYLPPYLSNAVDKFTALYKSEEEKFADKRLDWSHYSLHQLVIKGSFESGDKDLIVNLLQAVVILLYNDKDSYTFDEIASSTGVNPKLLKRVLLSLTSDRFNILISDGSSYSFNFKFNDRSSKIRIPFYKDRESSAHVLDMDNEGRGIVERNRETEIKCILVRIMKQEKTMLYSDLIYQTLEHAQTKGPCDVSDIKAQLDYLIANEFVKREPDGKTFTYIP
;
A
#
# COMPACT_ATOMS: atom_id res chain seq x y z
N MET A 1 1.79 -16.01 19.81
CA MET A 1 0.64 -15.45 19.10
C MET A 1 0.29 -16.49 18.07
N GLU A 2 -0.75 -17.28 18.33
CA GLU A 2 -1.26 -18.23 17.35
C GLU A 2 -1.82 -17.43 16.17
N ASP A 3 -1.45 -17.84 14.99
CA ASP A 3 -1.78 -17.18 13.74
C ASP A 3 -3.28 -17.38 13.46
N HIS A 4 -4.11 -16.40 13.84
CA HIS A 4 -5.57 -16.43 13.64
C HIS A 4 -5.96 -16.30 12.16
N SER A 5 -4.98 -16.11 11.25
CA SER A 5 -5.23 -15.90 9.82
C SER A 5 -5.82 -17.13 9.13
N ASP A 6 -5.43 -18.33 9.54
CA ASP A 6 -5.90 -19.58 8.92
C ASP A 6 -7.35 -19.96 9.31
N ILE A 7 -7.84 -19.44 10.43
CA ILE A 7 -9.21 -19.72 10.92
C ILE A 7 -10.24 -18.90 10.11
N LEU A 8 -9.84 -17.75 9.60
CA LEU A 8 -10.71 -16.84 8.85
C LEU A 8 -10.72 -17.09 7.34
N ARG A 9 -9.85 -18.01 6.86
CA ARG A 9 -9.86 -18.49 5.47
C ARG A 9 -10.76 -19.71 5.36
N PHE A 10 -12.04 -19.50 5.12
CA PHE A 10 -12.96 -20.56 4.73
C PHE A 10 -12.64 -20.94 3.27
N ASN A 11 -11.73 -21.92 3.07
CA ASN A 11 -11.56 -22.55 1.77
C ASN A 11 -12.75 -23.47 1.52
N GLU A 12 -13.56 -23.13 0.52
CA GLU A 12 -14.69 -23.94 0.05
C GLU A 12 -14.24 -25.29 -0.56
N ASP A 13 -12.94 -25.47 -0.86
CA ASP A 13 -12.41 -26.60 -1.63
C ASP A 13 -11.94 -27.79 -0.79
N HIS A 14 -12.03 -27.77 0.54
CA HIS A 14 -11.79 -28.93 1.37
C HIS A 14 -13.12 -29.46 1.92
N GLU A 15 -13.77 -30.33 1.16
CA GLU A 15 -14.71 -31.31 1.68
C GLU A 15 -14.02 -32.21 2.72
N ILE A 16 -13.99 -31.75 3.96
CA ILE A 16 -13.71 -32.65 5.09
C ILE A 16 -15.07 -33.23 5.45
N ASP A 17 -15.31 -34.41 4.89
CA ASP A 17 -16.43 -35.29 5.26
C ASP A 17 -16.42 -35.52 6.77
N MET A 18 -17.24 -34.78 7.51
CA MET A 18 -17.42 -34.95 8.96
C MET A 18 -18.43 -36.07 9.32
N ASP A 19 -19.00 -36.74 8.31
CA ASP A 19 -19.94 -37.85 8.51
C ASP A 19 -19.26 -39.24 8.58
N THR A 20 -17.93 -39.33 8.50
CA THR A 20 -17.24 -40.63 8.39
C THR A 20 -16.33 -40.99 9.56
N ASN A 21 -16.48 -40.43 10.74
CA ASN A 21 -15.68 -40.84 11.90
C ASN A 21 -16.23 -42.07 12.70
N ILE A 22 -17.15 -42.81 12.08
CA ILE A 22 -17.62 -44.12 12.65
C ILE A 22 -17.28 -45.32 11.76
N SER A 23 -16.59 -45.19 10.63
CA SER A 23 -16.40 -46.29 9.68
C SER A 23 -14.96 -46.75 9.43
N HIS A 24 -14.04 -46.58 10.38
CA HIS A 24 -12.73 -47.21 10.30
C HIS A 24 -12.57 -48.40 11.21
N LEU A 25 -13.43 -49.41 11.02
CA LEU A 25 -13.09 -50.80 11.29
C LEU A 25 -13.12 -51.53 9.93
N SER A 26 -11.97 -51.63 9.33
CA SER A 26 -11.75 -52.40 8.08
C SER A 26 -12.25 -53.83 8.22
N PRO A 27 -12.96 -54.36 7.19
CA PRO A 27 -13.32 -55.78 7.19
C PRO A 27 -12.01 -56.58 7.11
N ILE A 28 -11.91 -57.55 7.99
CA ILE A 28 -10.83 -58.54 7.98
C ILE A 28 -10.91 -59.28 6.64
N HIS A 29 -9.94 -59.01 5.77
CA HIS A 29 -9.78 -59.70 4.50
C HIS A 29 -9.75 -61.22 4.70
N SER A 30 -10.71 -61.91 4.10
CA SER A 30 -10.66 -63.34 3.81
C SER A 30 -9.40 -63.62 2.95
N ARG A 31 -8.45 -64.32 3.51
CA ARG A 31 -7.28 -64.81 2.79
C ARG A 31 -7.75 -65.79 1.72
N SER A 32 -7.37 -65.52 0.50
CA SER A 32 -7.46 -66.42 -0.64
C SER A 32 -6.92 -67.83 -0.35
N GLU A 33 -7.71 -68.81 -0.71
CA GLU A 33 -7.35 -70.22 -0.71
C GLU A 33 -6.15 -70.48 -1.63
N SER A 34 -5.04 -70.89 -1.04
CA SER A 34 -4.01 -71.62 -1.77
C SER A 34 -4.24 -73.10 -1.62
N ASN A 35 -4.54 -73.75 -2.73
CA ASN A 35 -4.68 -75.20 -2.90
C ASN A 35 -3.41 -75.93 -2.39
N VAL A 36 -3.51 -76.57 -1.25
CA VAL A 36 -2.63 -77.72 -0.90
C VAL A 36 -3.51 -78.89 -0.57
N ARG A 37 -3.50 -79.89 -1.46
CA ARG A 37 -4.12 -81.20 -1.25
C ARG A 37 -3.32 -81.91 -0.13
N TYR A 38 -3.96 -82.04 1.03
CA TYR A 38 -3.54 -83.10 2.02
C TYR A 38 -4.70 -84.05 2.23
N ASP A 39 -4.49 -85.26 1.76
CA ASP A 39 -5.34 -86.39 1.96
C ASP A 39 -5.19 -86.88 3.39
N HIS A 40 -6.11 -86.59 4.28
CA HIS A 40 -6.25 -87.19 5.59
C HIS A 40 -7.70 -87.52 5.89
N LYS A 41 -7.98 -88.82 5.93
CA LYS A 41 -9.18 -89.41 6.49
C LYS A 41 -9.49 -88.77 7.83
N ARG A 42 -10.33 -87.81 7.93
CA ARG A 42 -10.88 -87.30 9.20
C ARG A 42 -11.99 -88.23 9.65
N LYS A 43 -11.80 -88.83 10.76
CA LYS A 43 -12.84 -89.47 11.57
C LYS A 43 -13.90 -88.39 11.83
N LYS A 44 -15.17 -88.64 11.53
CA LYS A 44 -16.29 -87.83 11.91
C LYS A 44 -16.22 -87.57 13.43
N PRO A 45 -16.28 -86.30 13.91
CA PRO A 45 -16.41 -86.06 15.32
C PRO A 45 -17.77 -86.60 15.79
N ASN A 46 -17.76 -87.35 16.88
CA ASN A 46 -19.00 -87.75 17.55
C ASN A 46 -19.83 -86.49 17.86
N THR A 47 -20.93 -86.33 17.16
CA THR A 47 -21.92 -85.33 17.51
C THR A 47 -22.58 -85.78 18.83
N THR A 48 -22.02 -85.31 19.94
CA THR A 48 -22.74 -85.30 21.21
C THR A 48 -24.03 -84.56 20.98
N ARG A 49 -25.18 -85.28 21.05
CA ARG A 49 -26.51 -84.67 21.09
C ARG A 49 -26.50 -83.70 22.24
N ILE A 50 -26.28 -82.37 21.93
CA ILE A 50 -26.44 -81.31 22.92
C ILE A 50 -27.90 -81.33 23.36
N ASN A 51 -28.10 -81.59 24.65
CA ASN A 51 -29.44 -81.72 25.23
C ASN A 51 -30.23 -80.41 25.01
N LYS A 52 -31.37 -80.48 24.32
CA LYS A 52 -32.23 -79.30 24.02
C LYS A 52 -32.53 -78.49 25.29
N ASN A 53 -32.65 -79.19 26.44
CA ASN A 53 -32.90 -78.50 27.72
C ASN A 53 -31.69 -77.64 28.18
N TYR A 54 -30.47 -78.09 27.96
CA TYR A 54 -29.30 -77.30 28.27
C TYR A 54 -29.17 -76.05 27.43
N ILE A 55 -29.51 -76.13 26.15
CA ILE A 55 -29.55 -74.96 25.27
C ILE A 55 -30.58 -73.95 25.72
N LEU A 56 -31.80 -74.43 26.13
CA LEU A 56 -32.87 -73.56 26.63
C LEU A 56 -32.47 -72.88 27.93
N GLU A 57 -31.85 -73.59 28.86
CA GLU A 57 -31.35 -73.08 30.13
C GLU A 57 -30.25 -72.01 29.94
N GLN A 58 -29.32 -72.23 29.03
CA GLN A 58 -28.29 -71.23 28.68
C GLN A 58 -28.90 -69.99 28.05
N LYS A 59 -29.91 -70.13 27.19
CA LYS A 59 -30.66 -69.01 26.60
C LYS A 59 -31.37 -68.21 27.68
N GLU A 60 -32.14 -68.85 28.57
CA GLU A 60 -32.86 -68.19 29.67
C GLU A 60 -31.88 -67.42 30.56
N LYS A 61 -30.78 -68.04 30.95
CA LYS A 61 -29.73 -67.43 31.74
C LYS A 61 -29.12 -66.19 31.03
N ALA A 62 -28.87 -66.25 29.74
CA ALA A 62 -28.31 -65.16 28.96
C ALA A 62 -29.34 -64.00 28.80
N THR A 63 -30.65 -64.35 28.62
CA THR A 63 -31.73 -63.34 28.57
C THR A 63 -31.91 -62.60 29.92
N VAL A 64 -31.85 -63.33 31.01
CA VAL A 64 -31.91 -62.74 32.37
C VAL A 64 -30.72 -61.82 32.63
N LYS A 65 -29.52 -62.23 32.21
CA LYS A 65 -28.31 -61.41 32.35
C LYS A 65 -28.31 -60.18 31.43
N ALA A 66 -28.85 -60.25 30.22
CA ALA A 66 -29.02 -59.09 29.35
C ALA A 66 -30.03 -58.08 29.95
N HIS A 67 -31.12 -58.61 30.53
CA HIS A 67 -32.13 -57.75 31.21
C HIS A 67 -31.56 -57.11 32.49
N GLU A 68 -30.77 -57.87 33.26
CA GLU A 68 -30.05 -57.36 34.43
C GLU A 68 -29.11 -56.22 34.07
N ALA A 69 -28.34 -56.39 32.99
CA ALA A 69 -27.43 -55.32 32.48
C ALA A 69 -28.18 -54.06 32.09
N LEU A 70 -29.32 -54.16 31.38
CA LEU A 70 -30.15 -53.02 31.02
C LEU A 70 -30.62 -52.25 32.27
N ARG A 71 -31.19 -52.95 33.27
CA ARG A 71 -31.69 -52.30 34.50
C ARG A 71 -30.56 -51.67 35.31
N LEU A 72 -29.44 -52.35 35.53
CA LEU A 72 -28.32 -51.81 36.31
C LEU A 72 -27.76 -50.52 35.69
N VAL A 73 -27.59 -50.49 34.37
CA VAL A 73 -27.09 -49.32 33.70
C VAL A 73 -28.11 -48.16 33.72
N LEU A 74 -29.37 -48.46 33.49
CA LEU A 74 -30.45 -47.44 33.51
C LEU A 74 -30.64 -46.85 34.90
N ASP A 75 -30.57 -47.67 35.97
CA ASP A 75 -30.67 -47.20 37.34
C ASP A 75 -29.40 -46.54 37.87
N GLY A 76 -28.34 -46.49 37.08
CA GLY A 76 -27.07 -45.86 37.43
C GLY A 76 -26.21 -46.70 38.39
N ASN A 77 -26.55 -47.98 38.58
CA ASN A 77 -25.83 -48.88 39.44
C ASN A 77 -24.60 -49.47 38.76
N LYS A 78 -23.54 -49.76 39.53
CA LYS A 78 -22.34 -50.42 39.00
C LYS A 78 -22.70 -51.85 38.56
N LEU A 79 -22.20 -52.22 37.40
CA LEU A 79 -22.29 -53.60 36.91
C LEU A 79 -21.60 -54.55 37.87
N VAL A 80 -22.32 -55.58 38.27
CA VAL A 80 -21.81 -56.61 39.20
C VAL A 80 -20.66 -57.38 38.59
N ASN A 81 -20.72 -57.58 37.27
CA ASN A 81 -19.68 -58.22 36.47
C ASN A 81 -19.08 -57.23 35.45
N GLY A 82 -17.86 -57.45 34.95
CA GLY A 82 -17.27 -56.61 33.94
C GLY A 82 -18.06 -56.57 32.63
N TYR A 83 -17.94 -55.48 31.83
CA TYR A 83 -18.64 -55.29 30.56
C TYR A 83 -18.52 -56.48 29.60
N GLU A 84 -17.36 -57.16 29.57
CA GLU A 84 -17.09 -58.31 28.72
C GLU A 84 -17.99 -59.49 28.99
N ILE A 85 -18.34 -59.73 30.24
CA ILE A 85 -19.21 -60.83 30.61
C ILE A 85 -20.62 -60.62 30.08
N TYR A 86 -21.19 -59.46 30.25
CA TYR A 86 -22.51 -59.11 29.71
C TYR A 86 -22.48 -59.10 28.17
N TYR A 87 -21.46 -58.59 27.55
CA TYR A 87 -21.28 -58.67 26.09
C TYR A 87 -21.32 -60.10 25.57
N ARG A 88 -20.60 -61.03 26.22
CA ARG A 88 -20.58 -62.44 25.81
C ARG A 88 -21.97 -63.09 25.94
N TYR A 89 -22.77 -62.73 26.92
CA TYR A 89 -24.17 -63.19 27.01
C TYR A 89 -25.01 -62.65 25.84
N VAL A 90 -24.88 -61.37 25.49
CA VAL A 90 -25.55 -60.74 24.35
C VAL A 90 -25.10 -61.43 23.03
N GLU A 91 -23.82 -61.61 22.86
CA GLU A 91 -23.24 -62.31 21.70
C GLU A 91 -23.81 -63.71 21.58
N SER A 92 -23.86 -64.46 22.65
CA SER A 92 -24.41 -65.81 22.66
C SER A 92 -25.87 -65.84 22.24
N LEU A 93 -26.68 -64.92 22.75
CA LEU A 93 -28.11 -64.75 22.36
C LEU A 93 -28.26 -64.47 20.86
N CYS A 94 -27.50 -63.54 20.34
CA CYS A 94 -27.53 -63.18 18.94
C CYS A 94 -27.12 -64.30 17.99
N ARG A 95 -26.29 -65.26 18.43
CA ARG A 95 -25.83 -66.41 17.65
C ARG A 95 -26.76 -67.60 17.65
N PHE A 96 -27.80 -67.65 18.52
CA PHE A 96 -28.67 -68.82 18.60
C PHE A 96 -29.57 -69.00 17.39
N LYS A 97 -30.29 -67.96 16.89
CA LYS A 97 -31.11 -67.98 15.68
C LYS A 97 -31.40 -66.50 15.26
N HIS A 98 -31.70 -66.29 13.97
CA HIS A 98 -32.04 -64.94 13.45
C HIS A 98 -33.21 -64.28 14.17
N ASN A 99 -34.20 -65.06 14.62
CA ASN A 99 -35.37 -64.50 15.34
C ASN A 99 -35.07 -64.01 16.74
N GLU A 100 -34.00 -64.44 17.38
CA GLU A 100 -33.59 -64.03 18.71
C GLU A 100 -33.03 -62.60 18.73
N GLN A 101 -32.37 -62.19 17.63
CA GLN A 101 -31.87 -60.84 17.48
C GLN A 101 -33.02 -59.78 17.46
N SER A 102 -34.15 -60.12 16.77
CA SER A 102 -35.32 -59.27 16.78
C SER A 102 -35.97 -59.16 18.18
N ILE A 103 -36.12 -60.30 18.87
CA ILE A 103 -36.68 -60.37 20.24
C ILE A 103 -35.82 -59.54 21.20
N LEU A 104 -34.50 -59.68 21.11
CA LEU A 104 -33.58 -58.92 21.94
C LEU A 104 -33.62 -57.39 21.61
N ALA A 105 -33.76 -57.03 20.35
CA ALA A 105 -33.93 -55.66 19.93
C ALA A 105 -35.22 -55.06 20.47
N ASP A 106 -36.34 -55.80 20.35
CA ASP A 106 -37.64 -55.38 20.91
C ASP A 106 -37.59 -55.20 22.43
N LEU A 107 -36.88 -56.08 23.13
CA LEU A 107 -36.65 -55.95 24.56
C LEU A 107 -35.88 -54.71 24.95
N VAL A 108 -34.79 -54.40 24.23
CA VAL A 108 -33.99 -53.22 24.47
C VAL A 108 -34.78 -51.94 24.17
N GLU A 109 -35.44 -51.90 23.04
CA GLU A 109 -36.26 -50.74 22.63
C GLU A 109 -37.42 -50.48 23.61
N SER A 110 -38.15 -51.55 24.03
CA SER A 110 -39.26 -51.41 25.00
C SER A 110 -38.76 -50.95 26.36
N THR A 111 -37.68 -51.54 26.88
CA THR A 111 -37.09 -51.17 28.16
C THR A 111 -36.56 -49.75 28.19
N LEU A 112 -35.89 -49.32 27.11
CA LEU A 112 -35.42 -47.94 26.99
C LEU A 112 -36.60 -46.94 26.96
N LYS A 113 -37.64 -47.27 26.19
CA LYS A 113 -38.83 -46.44 26.10
C LYS A 113 -39.56 -46.34 27.44
N GLU A 114 -39.79 -47.47 28.11
CA GLU A 114 -40.49 -47.51 29.40
C GLU A 114 -39.73 -46.73 30.49
N TYR A 115 -38.39 -46.87 30.55
CA TYR A 115 -37.56 -46.15 31.50
C TYR A 115 -37.62 -44.64 31.21
N PHE A 116 -37.53 -44.27 29.93
CA PHE A 116 -37.56 -42.87 29.51
C PHE A 116 -38.90 -42.20 29.84
N GLU A 117 -40.04 -42.84 29.49
CA GLU A 117 -41.39 -42.32 29.73
C GLU A 117 -41.77 -42.24 31.22
N HIS A 118 -41.27 -43.17 32.05
CA HIS A 118 -41.69 -43.19 33.48
C HIS A 118 -40.68 -42.53 34.43
N GLN A 119 -39.41 -42.43 34.07
CA GLN A 119 -38.39 -41.88 34.98
C GLN A 119 -37.81 -40.53 34.51
N ILE A 120 -37.56 -40.35 33.21
CA ILE A 120 -36.88 -39.15 32.74
C ILE A 120 -37.91 -38.05 32.35
N ALA A 121 -38.81 -38.36 31.45
CA ALA A 121 -39.72 -37.38 30.88
C ALA A 121 -40.63 -36.67 31.92
N PRO A 122 -41.26 -37.36 32.91
CA PRO A 122 -42.14 -36.70 33.89
C PRO A 122 -41.37 -35.75 34.80
N ASN A 123 -40.15 -36.13 35.23
CA ASN A 123 -39.32 -35.30 36.10
C ASN A 123 -38.88 -34.01 35.42
N LEU A 124 -38.49 -34.09 34.15
CA LEU A 124 -38.10 -32.91 33.38
C LEU A 124 -39.31 -32.03 33.02
N LYS A 125 -40.45 -32.62 32.59
CA LYS A 125 -41.64 -31.83 32.28
C LYS A 125 -42.13 -31.06 33.51
N LYS A 126 -42.09 -31.65 34.69
CA LYS A 126 -42.47 -31.00 35.94
C LYS A 126 -41.62 -29.78 36.26
N LEU A 127 -40.30 -29.83 35.98
CA LEU A 127 -39.38 -28.70 36.16
C LEU A 127 -39.74 -27.49 35.27
N PHE A 128 -40.25 -27.71 34.06
CA PHE A 128 -40.65 -26.63 33.14
C PHE A 128 -42.09 -26.12 33.35
N ILE A 129 -42.99 -26.91 33.90
CA ILE A 129 -44.38 -26.53 34.16
C ILE A 129 -44.54 -25.83 35.52
N GLU A 130 -43.81 -26.26 36.55
CA GLU A 130 -43.90 -25.72 37.91
C GLU A 130 -42.89 -24.58 38.17
N SER A 131 -42.19 -24.04 37.15
CA SER A 131 -41.04 -23.17 37.28
C SER A 131 -41.34 -21.84 37.97
N THR A 132 -41.20 -21.85 39.30
CA THR A 132 -40.76 -20.71 40.12
C THR A 132 -39.21 -20.60 40.15
N LEU A 133 -38.51 -21.54 39.51
CA LEU A 133 -37.06 -21.59 39.42
C LEU A 133 -36.54 -20.70 38.28
N ASP A 134 -35.38 -20.10 38.53
CA ASP A 134 -34.65 -19.32 37.55
C ASP A 134 -34.49 -20.13 36.25
N SER A 135 -34.84 -19.57 35.11
CA SER A 135 -34.88 -20.28 33.81
C SER A 135 -33.53 -20.91 33.45
N VAL A 136 -32.38 -20.38 33.98
CA VAL A 136 -31.03 -20.95 33.80
C VAL A 136 -30.85 -22.29 34.52
N THR A 137 -31.39 -22.41 35.75
CA THR A 137 -31.27 -23.66 36.52
C THR A 137 -32.08 -24.78 35.89
N SER A 138 -33.27 -24.48 35.36
CA SER A 138 -34.11 -25.45 34.63
C SER A 138 -33.43 -25.96 33.35
N VAL A 139 -32.80 -25.06 32.59
CA VAL A 139 -32.01 -25.42 31.37
C VAL A 139 -30.80 -26.28 31.75
N ASN A 140 -30.10 -25.95 32.82
CA ASN A 140 -28.95 -26.76 33.28
C ASN A 140 -29.39 -28.15 33.71
N CYS A 141 -30.51 -28.29 34.45
CA CYS A 141 -31.06 -29.60 34.83
C CYS A 141 -31.41 -30.47 33.61
N LEU A 142 -31.98 -29.85 32.56
CA LEU A 142 -32.26 -30.57 31.31
C LEU A 142 -30.99 -31.07 30.64
N ILE A 143 -29.97 -30.22 30.58
CA ILE A 143 -28.69 -30.57 29.97
C ILE A 143 -27.99 -31.68 30.76
N ASP A 144 -27.99 -31.60 32.09
CA ASP A 144 -27.44 -32.62 32.97
C ASP A 144 -28.13 -33.96 32.78
N ALA A 145 -29.48 -33.94 32.69
CA ALA A 145 -30.28 -35.14 32.43
C ALA A 145 -29.96 -35.71 31.02
N TYR A 146 -29.84 -34.88 30.00
CA TYR A 146 -29.47 -35.31 28.64
C TYR A 146 -28.05 -35.92 28.58
N GLU A 147 -27.08 -35.29 29.18
CA GLU A 147 -25.71 -35.82 29.24
C GLU A 147 -25.66 -37.14 30.02
N SER A 148 -26.36 -37.21 31.14
CA SER A 148 -26.46 -38.47 31.90
C SER A 148 -27.11 -39.59 31.07
N TRP A 149 -28.20 -39.25 30.32
CA TRP A 149 -28.85 -40.19 29.41
C TRP A 149 -27.87 -40.67 28.30
N LEU A 150 -27.13 -39.78 27.67
CA LEU A 150 -26.13 -40.14 26.68
C LEU A 150 -25.01 -41.07 27.22
N LEU A 151 -24.60 -40.82 28.47
CA LEU A 151 -23.61 -41.69 29.11
C LEU A 151 -24.17 -43.11 29.32
N LYS A 152 -25.42 -43.26 29.76
CA LYS A 152 -26.10 -44.55 29.89
C LYS A 152 -26.21 -45.26 28.53
N LEU A 153 -26.64 -44.56 27.49
CA LEU A 153 -26.71 -45.09 26.12
C LEU A 153 -25.35 -45.54 25.61
N LYS A 154 -24.26 -44.80 25.87
CA LYS A 154 -22.90 -45.17 25.48
C LYS A 154 -22.44 -46.44 26.18
N VAL A 155 -22.80 -46.65 27.42
CA VAL A 155 -22.53 -47.88 28.14
C VAL A 155 -23.32 -49.07 27.58
N LEU A 156 -24.62 -48.87 27.31
CA LEU A 156 -25.48 -49.88 26.69
C LEU A 156 -25.01 -50.29 25.30
N SER A 157 -24.65 -49.31 24.45
CA SER A 157 -24.09 -49.58 23.10
C SER A 157 -22.80 -50.42 23.16
N LYS A 158 -21.98 -50.29 24.23
CA LYS A 158 -20.82 -51.17 24.42
C LYS A 158 -21.18 -52.60 24.79
N ILE A 159 -22.18 -52.76 25.69
CA ILE A 159 -22.68 -54.09 26.12
C ILE A 159 -23.36 -54.81 24.94
N PHE A 160 -24.21 -54.12 24.22
CA PHE A 160 -24.97 -54.64 23.08
C PHE A 160 -24.31 -54.42 21.73
N LEU A 161 -22.99 -54.19 21.68
CA LEU A 161 -22.27 -53.89 20.47
C LEU A 161 -22.46 -54.95 19.38
N TYR A 162 -22.56 -56.24 19.76
CA TYR A 162 -22.81 -57.31 18.80
C TYR A 162 -24.18 -57.17 18.10
N LEU A 163 -25.22 -56.77 18.84
CA LEU A 163 -26.55 -56.53 18.31
C LEU A 163 -26.55 -55.26 17.40
N ASP A 164 -25.90 -54.21 17.84
CA ASP A 164 -25.78 -52.96 17.03
C ASP A 164 -25.08 -53.23 15.72
N ALA A 165 -23.90 -53.85 15.74
CA ALA A 165 -23.03 -54.01 14.57
C ALA A 165 -23.52 -55.12 13.59
N ASN A 166 -24.22 -56.15 14.06
CA ASN A 166 -24.59 -57.27 13.19
C ASN A 166 -26.07 -57.37 12.87
N TYR A 167 -26.92 -56.60 13.53
CA TYR A 167 -28.37 -56.64 13.28
C TYR A 167 -28.96 -55.25 13.08
N LEU A 168 -28.87 -54.34 14.06
CA LEU A 168 -29.56 -53.07 14.02
C LEU A 168 -29.03 -52.16 12.90
N GLN A 169 -27.73 -52.13 12.67
CA GLN A 169 -27.13 -51.27 11.63
C GLN A 169 -27.54 -51.71 10.21
N PHE A 170 -27.86 -53.00 10.01
CA PHE A 170 -28.24 -53.53 8.69
C PHE A 170 -29.78 -53.64 8.52
N HIS A 171 -30.58 -53.29 9.54
CA HIS A 171 -32.00 -53.41 9.46
C HIS A 171 -32.63 -52.06 9.05
N PRO A 172 -33.34 -51.98 7.89
CA PRO A 172 -33.77 -50.73 7.29
C PRO A 172 -34.77 -49.92 8.13
N SER A 173 -35.48 -50.56 9.05
CA SER A 173 -36.54 -49.92 9.87
C SER A 173 -36.14 -49.75 11.35
N ARG A 174 -34.92 -50.07 11.74
CA ARG A 174 -34.49 -49.98 13.14
C ARG A 174 -33.26 -49.08 13.28
N LEU A 175 -33.15 -48.40 14.40
CA LEU A 175 -32.04 -47.55 14.75
C LEU A 175 -31.05 -48.30 15.65
N THR A 176 -29.80 -47.89 15.70
CA THR A 176 -28.85 -48.32 16.73
C THR A 176 -29.33 -47.89 18.11
N ILE A 177 -28.89 -48.59 19.17
CA ILE A 177 -29.31 -48.29 20.53
C ILE A 177 -29.08 -46.85 20.93
N ALA A 178 -27.93 -46.30 20.59
CA ALA A 178 -27.61 -44.90 20.81
C ALA A 178 -28.57 -43.95 20.05
N ALA A 179 -28.77 -44.22 18.77
CA ALA A 179 -29.66 -43.39 17.92
C ALA A 179 -31.11 -43.50 18.37
N TYR A 180 -31.59 -44.65 18.73
CA TYR A 180 -32.92 -44.87 19.26
C TYR A 180 -33.17 -44.09 20.56
N GLY A 181 -32.24 -44.20 21.52
CA GLY A 181 -32.34 -43.45 22.78
C GLY A 181 -32.24 -41.96 22.61
N GLN A 182 -31.43 -41.48 21.68
CA GLN A 182 -31.41 -40.05 21.32
C GLN A 182 -32.70 -39.59 20.67
N ASN A 183 -33.29 -40.41 19.79
CA ASN A 183 -34.56 -40.10 19.14
C ASN A 183 -35.73 -40.01 20.13
N LEU A 184 -35.76 -40.87 21.20
CA LEU A 184 -36.76 -40.75 22.28
C LEU A 184 -36.68 -39.37 22.96
N PHE A 185 -35.47 -38.89 23.25
CA PHE A 185 -35.28 -37.57 23.86
C PHE A 185 -35.69 -36.44 22.93
N VAL A 186 -35.31 -36.53 21.65
CA VAL A 186 -35.65 -35.53 20.64
C VAL A 186 -37.16 -35.45 20.43
N ARG A 187 -37.82 -36.58 20.23
CA ARG A 187 -39.28 -36.61 20.07
C ARG A 187 -40.05 -36.02 21.23
N GLU A 188 -39.64 -36.34 22.44
CA GLU A 188 -40.38 -35.91 23.63
C GLU A 188 -40.18 -34.41 23.96
N PHE A 189 -38.96 -33.90 23.80
CA PHE A 189 -38.60 -32.54 24.22
C PHE A 189 -38.45 -31.53 23.07
N PHE A 190 -38.24 -32.00 21.84
CA PHE A 190 -38.03 -31.11 20.70
C PHE A 190 -39.12 -31.17 19.64
N GLU A 191 -39.78 -32.33 19.39
CA GLU A 191 -40.87 -32.44 18.43
C GLU A 191 -42.25 -32.16 19.05
N GLY A 192 -42.37 -32.34 20.36
CA GLY A 192 -43.63 -32.16 21.07
C GLY A 192 -44.66 -33.27 20.79
N SER A 193 -45.53 -33.60 21.78
CA SER A 193 -46.73 -34.39 21.49
C SER A 193 -47.79 -33.43 20.91
N GLU A 194 -48.69 -33.92 20.08
CA GLU A 194 -49.72 -33.19 19.28
C GLU A 194 -50.58 -32.14 20.05
N THR A 195 -50.37 -31.97 21.35
CA THR A 195 -51.16 -31.09 22.23
C THR A 195 -50.39 -29.97 22.92
N SER A 196 -49.05 -29.89 22.80
CA SER A 196 -48.29 -28.75 23.31
C SER A 196 -47.29 -28.26 22.26
N GLU A 197 -47.47 -27.02 21.79
CA GLU A 197 -46.50 -26.28 21.04
C GLU A 197 -45.09 -26.48 21.63
N ALA A 198 -44.07 -26.53 20.82
CA ALA A 198 -42.67 -26.77 21.21
C ALA A 198 -42.15 -25.65 22.14
N ILE A 199 -42.66 -25.56 23.34
CA ILE A 199 -42.39 -24.52 24.34
C ILE A 199 -40.94 -24.68 24.87
N ILE A 200 -40.56 -25.93 25.15
CA ILE A 200 -39.23 -26.22 25.76
C ILE A 200 -38.06 -25.83 24.87
N PRO A 201 -38.03 -26.16 23.59
CA PRO A 201 -36.97 -25.69 22.70
C PRO A 201 -36.89 -24.17 22.65
N LYS A 202 -38.03 -23.49 22.61
CA LYS A 202 -38.09 -22.03 22.57
C LYS A 202 -37.49 -21.39 23.83
N ILE A 203 -37.80 -21.94 25.02
CA ILE A 203 -37.21 -21.46 26.29
C ILE A 203 -35.69 -21.66 26.31
N ILE A 204 -35.20 -22.86 25.91
CA ILE A 204 -33.77 -23.15 25.86
C ILE A 204 -33.08 -22.14 24.93
N TYR A 205 -33.72 -21.86 23.82
CA TYR A 205 -33.19 -21.02 22.78
C TYR A 205 -33.12 -19.55 23.20
N GLU A 206 -34.20 -19.01 23.77
CA GLU A 206 -34.20 -17.63 24.29
C GLU A 206 -33.15 -17.44 25.37
N LYS A 207 -32.99 -18.44 26.25
CA LYS A 207 -31.98 -18.39 27.30
C LYS A 207 -30.55 -18.48 26.75
N HIS A 208 -30.35 -19.27 25.71
CA HIS A 208 -29.08 -19.33 25.02
C HIS A 208 -28.70 -17.99 24.39
N LYS A 209 -29.65 -17.29 23.75
CA LYS A 209 -29.43 -15.94 23.21
C LYS A 209 -28.98 -14.95 24.29
N GLU A 210 -29.71 -14.95 25.44
CA GLU A 210 -29.35 -14.08 26.58
C GLU A 210 -27.93 -14.32 27.06
N ILE A 211 -27.56 -15.59 27.30
CA ILE A 211 -26.24 -15.99 27.78
C ILE A 211 -25.16 -15.59 26.76
N LEU A 212 -25.39 -15.79 25.46
CA LEU A 212 -24.46 -15.40 24.41
C LEU A 212 -24.28 -13.88 24.34
N SER A 213 -25.38 -13.12 24.50
CA SER A 213 -25.31 -11.66 24.52
C SER A 213 -24.50 -11.14 25.73
N GLU A 214 -24.69 -11.75 26.92
CA GLU A 214 -23.92 -11.43 28.12
C GLU A 214 -22.43 -11.77 27.97
N ILE A 215 -22.09 -12.93 27.38
CA ILE A 215 -20.70 -13.33 27.12
C ILE A 215 -20.02 -12.30 26.21
N ARG A 216 -20.70 -11.82 25.17
CA ARG A 216 -20.15 -10.80 24.26
C ARG A 216 -19.93 -9.47 24.95
N ARG A 217 -20.85 -9.03 25.82
CA ARG A 217 -20.76 -7.75 26.53
C ARG A 217 -19.75 -7.77 27.67
N ASN A 218 -19.80 -8.81 28.53
CA ASN A 218 -19.08 -8.82 29.80
C ASN A 218 -17.85 -9.72 29.87
N LYS A 219 -17.49 -10.43 28.78
CA LYS A 219 -16.40 -11.41 28.77
C LYS A 219 -16.46 -12.44 29.92
N GLY A 220 -17.68 -12.80 30.35
CA GLY A 220 -17.92 -13.72 31.45
C GLY A 220 -17.54 -15.16 31.08
N GLU A 221 -16.35 -15.59 31.45
CA GLU A 221 -15.86 -16.97 31.21
C GLU A 221 -16.76 -18.04 31.91
N SER A 222 -17.44 -17.69 32.99
CA SER A 222 -18.27 -18.64 33.73
C SER A 222 -19.49 -19.17 32.94
N TYR A 223 -20.03 -18.38 32.03
CA TYR A 223 -21.15 -18.77 31.17
C TYR A 223 -20.77 -19.52 29.91
N LEU A 224 -19.50 -19.47 29.53
CA LEU A 224 -19.00 -20.09 28.29
C LEU A 224 -19.19 -21.61 28.30
N ALA A 225 -18.91 -22.28 29.42
CA ALA A 225 -19.09 -23.72 29.56
C ALA A 225 -20.55 -24.13 29.41
N THR A 226 -21.47 -23.40 30.07
CA THR A 226 -22.90 -23.62 29.97
C THR A 226 -23.40 -23.39 28.55
N SER A 227 -23.02 -22.31 27.92
CA SER A 227 -23.36 -21.99 26.53
C SER A 227 -22.89 -23.06 25.54
N LYS A 228 -21.67 -23.59 25.67
CA LYS A 228 -21.16 -24.71 24.83
C LYS A 228 -22.00 -25.98 25.05
N ARG A 229 -22.42 -26.26 26.25
CA ARG A 229 -23.30 -27.42 26.55
C ARG A 229 -24.67 -27.24 25.91
N ILE A 230 -25.28 -26.07 26.02
CA ILE A 230 -26.57 -25.73 25.36
C ILE A 230 -26.43 -25.88 23.83
N SER A 231 -25.40 -25.33 23.22
CA SER A 231 -25.18 -25.43 21.78
C SER A 231 -25.10 -26.88 21.30
N LYS A 232 -24.44 -27.77 22.05
CA LYS A 232 -24.34 -29.20 21.69
C LYS A 232 -25.73 -29.90 21.75
N VAL A 233 -26.59 -29.50 22.66
CA VAL A 233 -27.93 -30.01 22.73
C VAL A 233 -28.79 -29.50 21.57
N LEU A 234 -28.72 -28.20 21.30
CA LEU A 234 -29.40 -27.57 20.14
C LEU A 234 -28.96 -28.13 18.80
N ALA A 235 -27.71 -28.53 18.67
CA ALA A 235 -27.20 -29.17 17.46
C ALA A 235 -27.84 -30.52 17.12
N GLN A 236 -28.54 -31.16 18.07
CA GLN A 236 -29.29 -32.42 17.87
C GLN A 236 -30.77 -32.18 17.47
N TYR A 237 -31.23 -30.93 17.43
CA TYR A 237 -32.61 -30.61 17.07
C TYR A 237 -32.92 -30.96 15.59
N PRO A 238 -34.12 -31.46 15.24
CA PRO A 238 -34.50 -31.78 13.88
C PRO A 238 -34.36 -30.61 12.90
N VAL A 239 -34.06 -30.92 11.62
CA VAL A 239 -33.69 -29.92 10.62
C VAL A 239 -34.80 -28.88 10.39
N GLU A 240 -36.07 -29.29 10.41
CA GLU A 240 -37.21 -28.40 10.10
C GLU A 240 -37.39 -27.27 11.12
N GLY A 241 -37.38 -27.58 12.42
CA GLY A 241 -37.47 -26.56 13.47
C GLY A 241 -36.18 -25.81 13.70
N ARG A 242 -35.04 -26.40 13.32
CA ARG A 242 -33.72 -25.78 13.52
C ARG A 242 -33.49 -24.55 12.65
N ASN A 243 -34.02 -24.53 11.43
CA ASN A 243 -33.80 -23.42 10.49
C ASN A 243 -34.42 -22.11 11.01
N GLU A 244 -35.57 -22.15 11.66
CA GLU A 244 -36.19 -20.98 12.24
C GLU A 244 -35.34 -20.42 13.40
N PHE A 245 -34.95 -21.29 14.32
CA PHE A 245 -34.09 -20.89 15.44
C PHE A 245 -32.71 -20.42 15.05
N GLU A 246 -32.08 -21.06 14.05
CA GLU A 246 -30.79 -20.61 13.52
C GLU A 246 -30.91 -19.22 12.88
N GLY A 247 -32.05 -18.94 12.21
CA GLY A 247 -32.33 -17.61 11.67
C GLY A 247 -32.43 -16.54 12.75
N ASP A 248 -33.26 -16.79 13.77
CA ASP A 248 -33.42 -15.89 14.93
C ASP A 248 -32.08 -15.67 15.68
N LEU A 249 -31.27 -16.72 15.82
CA LEU A 249 -29.96 -16.62 16.44
C LEU A 249 -29.04 -15.72 15.65
N LEU A 250 -29.00 -15.89 14.31
CA LEU A 250 -28.24 -15.01 13.45
C LEU A 250 -28.66 -13.55 13.58
N ASP A 251 -29.97 -13.29 13.72
CA ASP A 251 -30.49 -11.93 13.88
C ASP A 251 -30.15 -11.33 15.26
N SER A 252 -30.17 -12.14 16.30
CA SER A 252 -29.75 -11.73 17.66
C SER A 252 -28.25 -11.41 17.66
N ILE A 253 -27.41 -12.27 17.07
CA ILE A 253 -25.97 -12.04 16.93
C ILE A 253 -25.72 -10.75 16.12
N ALA A 254 -26.45 -10.58 15.03
CA ALA A 254 -26.37 -9.40 14.19
C ALA A 254 -26.61 -8.11 14.97
N THR A 255 -27.64 -8.10 15.83
CA THR A 255 -27.99 -6.94 16.67
C THR A 255 -26.90 -6.62 17.69
N ASP A 256 -26.34 -7.65 18.34
CA ASP A 256 -25.24 -7.48 19.29
C ASP A 256 -24.00 -6.87 18.57
N TYR A 257 -23.66 -7.37 17.40
CA TYR A 257 -22.51 -6.85 16.62
C TYR A 257 -22.75 -5.45 16.05
N GLN A 258 -23.99 -5.07 15.73
CA GLN A 258 -24.32 -3.69 15.37
C GLN A 258 -24.05 -2.72 16.54
N ASN A 259 -24.42 -3.11 17.76
CA ASN A 259 -24.14 -2.32 18.95
C ASN A 259 -22.62 -2.22 19.23
N MET A 260 -21.91 -3.37 19.20
CA MET A 260 -20.47 -3.40 19.38
C MET A 260 -19.72 -2.60 18.30
N ARG A 261 -20.21 -2.64 17.06
CA ARG A 261 -19.64 -1.83 15.95
C ARG A 261 -19.71 -0.35 16.27
N ALA A 262 -20.83 0.13 16.81
CA ALA A 262 -20.98 1.53 17.19
C ALA A 262 -19.96 1.94 18.28
N GLU A 263 -19.69 1.07 19.25
CA GLU A 263 -18.66 1.30 20.27
C GLU A 263 -17.22 1.28 19.67
N TRP A 264 -16.94 0.35 18.79
CA TRP A 264 -15.61 0.23 18.14
C TRP A 264 -15.30 1.39 17.21
N LEU A 265 -16.30 1.97 16.56
CA LEU A 265 -16.12 3.17 15.74
C LEU A 265 -15.69 4.41 16.56
N MET A 266 -15.97 4.41 17.87
CA MET A 266 -15.46 5.47 18.77
C MET A 266 -13.97 5.31 19.09
N THR A 267 -13.40 4.11 18.88
CA THR A 267 -11.97 3.80 19.06
C THR A 267 -11.39 3.22 17.77
N PRO A 268 -11.18 4.05 16.74
CA PRO A 268 -10.85 3.59 15.38
C PRO A 268 -9.53 2.85 15.27
N ASP A 269 -8.57 3.13 16.18
CA ASP A 269 -7.22 2.57 16.13
C ASP A 269 -7.17 1.04 16.15
N ASN A 270 -8.17 0.40 16.79
CA ASN A 270 -8.24 -1.04 16.92
C ASN A 270 -9.48 -1.66 16.23
N TYR A 271 -10.19 -0.89 15.41
CA TYR A 271 -11.46 -1.33 14.83
C TYR A 271 -11.34 -2.66 14.08
N ILE A 272 -10.46 -2.75 13.10
CA ILE A 272 -10.26 -3.95 12.28
C ILE A 272 -9.76 -5.12 13.14
N HIS A 273 -8.78 -4.87 14.01
CA HIS A 273 -8.26 -5.90 14.90
C HIS A 273 -9.35 -6.50 15.79
N ASN A 274 -10.16 -5.65 16.43
CA ASN A 274 -11.29 -6.09 17.27
C ASN A 274 -12.34 -6.85 16.46
N THR A 275 -12.66 -6.38 15.25
CA THR A 275 -13.60 -7.02 14.33
C THR A 275 -13.12 -8.43 13.95
N LEU A 276 -11.91 -8.57 13.45
CA LEU A 276 -11.35 -9.86 13.00
C LEU A 276 -11.21 -10.83 14.18
N ARG A 277 -10.78 -10.36 15.34
CA ARG A 277 -10.68 -11.15 16.55
C ARG A 277 -12.04 -11.64 17.01
N ALA A 278 -13.05 -10.78 17.04
CA ALA A 278 -14.40 -11.14 17.45
C ALA A 278 -15.05 -12.13 16.49
N MET A 279 -14.91 -11.91 15.17
CA MET A 279 -15.37 -12.86 14.15
C MET A 279 -14.71 -14.24 14.30
N SER A 280 -13.40 -14.28 14.49
CA SER A 280 -12.63 -15.52 14.70
C SER A 280 -13.12 -16.26 15.95
N SER A 281 -13.36 -15.53 17.05
CA SER A 281 -13.86 -16.10 18.30
C SER A 281 -15.25 -16.72 18.14
N GLU A 282 -16.16 -16.02 17.45
CA GLU A 282 -17.52 -16.51 17.18
C GLU A 282 -17.52 -17.77 16.31
N VAL A 283 -16.76 -17.73 15.21
CA VAL A 283 -16.63 -18.87 14.29
C VAL A 283 -16.07 -20.08 15.02
N THR A 284 -15.02 -19.90 15.82
CA THR A 284 -14.40 -20.99 16.61
C THR A 284 -15.40 -21.55 17.62
N TYR A 285 -16.13 -20.68 18.33
CA TYR A 285 -17.13 -21.06 19.31
C TYR A 285 -18.21 -21.97 18.71
N PHE A 286 -18.82 -21.55 17.60
CA PHE A 286 -19.91 -22.31 16.97
C PHE A 286 -19.37 -23.61 16.29
N LYS A 287 -18.13 -23.60 15.76
CA LYS A 287 -17.47 -24.78 15.23
C LYS A 287 -17.26 -25.84 16.33
N GLU A 288 -16.74 -25.46 17.49
CA GLU A 288 -16.55 -26.35 18.63
C GLU A 288 -17.88 -26.86 19.21
N SER A 289 -18.93 -26.08 19.06
CA SER A 289 -20.29 -26.44 19.53
C SER A 289 -21.04 -27.38 18.58
N GLY A 290 -20.47 -27.71 17.41
CA GLY A 290 -21.03 -28.70 16.48
C GLY A 290 -22.18 -28.18 15.60
N PHE A 291 -22.25 -26.87 15.36
CA PHE A 291 -23.20 -26.29 14.40
C PHE A 291 -22.88 -26.68 12.96
N ARG A 292 -23.89 -26.71 12.09
CA ARG A 292 -23.77 -27.09 10.69
C ARG A 292 -22.90 -26.10 9.89
N LYS A 293 -22.24 -26.60 8.85
CA LYS A 293 -21.43 -25.76 7.92
C LYS A 293 -22.27 -24.63 7.30
N SER A 294 -23.54 -24.91 6.92
CA SER A 294 -24.45 -23.90 6.37
C SER A 294 -24.71 -22.72 7.33
N PHE A 295 -24.93 -23.01 8.61
CA PHE A 295 -25.06 -21.98 9.63
C PHE A 295 -23.78 -21.16 9.81
N MET A 296 -22.63 -21.83 9.84
CA MET A 296 -21.31 -21.19 9.96
C MET A 296 -21.03 -20.26 8.78
N SER A 297 -21.34 -20.68 7.56
CA SER A 297 -21.22 -19.83 6.37
C SER A 297 -22.14 -18.61 6.44
N ALA A 298 -23.41 -18.81 6.80
CA ALA A 298 -24.38 -17.71 6.97
C ALA A 298 -23.96 -16.73 8.09
N LEU A 299 -23.49 -17.26 9.22
CA LEU A 299 -22.96 -16.45 10.32
C LEU A 299 -21.78 -15.58 9.86
N PHE A 300 -20.79 -16.20 9.22
CA PHE A 300 -19.61 -15.50 8.78
C PHE A 300 -19.92 -14.41 7.74
N SER A 301 -20.77 -14.73 6.76
CA SER A 301 -21.22 -13.74 5.78
C SER A 301 -21.99 -12.58 6.43
N LYS A 302 -22.86 -12.88 7.38
CA LYS A 302 -23.63 -11.83 8.08
C LYS A 302 -22.75 -10.95 8.96
N LEU A 303 -21.77 -11.53 9.66
CA LEU A 303 -20.80 -10.77 10.45
C LEU A 303 -19.91 -9.89 9.55
N LYS A 304 -19.39 -10.41 8.46
CA LYS A 304 -18.63 -9.60 7.47
C LYS A 304 -19.45 -8.41 6.98
N TRP A 305 -20.72 -8.67 6.63
CA TRP A 305 -21.62 -7.61 6.19
C TRP A 305 -21.75 -6.48 7.22
N ILE A 306 -22.12 -6.81 8.46
CA ILE A 306 -22.39 -5.82 9.50
C ILE A 306 -21.13 -5.05 9.90
N THR A 307 -20.02 -5.75 10.06
CA THR A 307 -18.81 -5.14 10.63
C THR A 307 -17.93 -4.48 9.59
N ILE A 308 -17.94 -4.95 8.33
CA ILE A 308 -17.03 -4.46 7.29
C ILE A 308 -17.82 -3.77 6.17
N PHE A 309 -18.79 -4.45 5.53
CA PHE A 309 -19.35 -3.99 4.26
C PHE A 309 -20.54 -3.03 4.36
N GLN A 310 -21.28 -3.02 5.45
CA GLN A 310 -22.47 -2.15 5.64
C GLN A 310 -22.13 -0.66 5.45
N ASP A 311 -20.92 -0.23 5.83
CA ASP A 311 -20.41 1.12 5.65
C ASP A 311 -18.92 1.07 5.31
N PHE A 312 -18.62 0.32 4.26
CA PHE A 312 -17.24 -0.04 3.90
C PHE A 312 -16.34 1.17 3.68
N GLN A 313 -16.87 2.22 3.03
CA GLN A 313 -16.08 3.40 2.71
C GLN A 313 -15.57 4.11 3.98
N ASN A 314 -16.42 4.29 4.98
CA ASN A 314 -16.00 4.89 6.25
C ASN A 314 -15.05 3.97 7.03
N VAL A 315 -15.34 2.67 7.05
CA VAL A 315 -14.49 1.69 7.73
C VAL A 315 -13.09 1.68 7.15
N ILE A 316 -12.95 1.61 5.83
CA ILE A 316 -11.63 1.58 5.18
C ILE A 316 -10.91 2.93 5.27
N HIS A 317 -11.64 4.04 5.13
CA HIS A 317 -11.07 5.38 5.27
C HIS A 317 -10.40 5.60 6.63
N ILE A 318 -11.03 5.15 7.70
CA ILE A 318 -10.50 5.28 9.07
C ILE A 318 -9.39 4.25 9.34
N SER A 319 -9.58 3.00 8.89
CA SER A 319 -8.71 1.89 9.28
C SER A 319 -7.46 1.74 8.43
N LEU A 320 -7.50 2.12 7.14
CA LEU A 320 -6.37 1.97 6.23
C LEU A 320 -5.11 2.68 6.69
N PRO A 321 -5.14 3.95 7.14
CA PRO A 321 -3.97 4.63 7.68
C PRO A 321 -3.34 3.90 8.86
N ILE A 322 -4.17 3.35 9.73
CA ILE A 322 -3.75 2.68 10.96
C ILE A 322 -3.10 1.33 10.65
N LEU A 323 -3.71 0.54 9.77
CA LEU A 323 -3.16 -0.75 9.32
C LEU A 323 -1.78 -0.60 8.69
N LEU A 324 -1.59 0.47 7.92
CA LEU A 324 -0.32 0.77 7.27
C LEU A 324 0.74 1.33 8.24
N LEU A 325 0.33 2.11 9.23
CA LEU A 325 1.24 2.61 10.29
C LEU A 325 1.76 1.49 11.17
N HIS A 326 0.91 0.53 11.54
CA HIS A 326 1.27 -0.59 12.41
C HIS A 326 1.86 -1.79 11.68
N GLN A 327 2.00 -1.72 10.36
CA GLN A 327 2.51 -2.81 9.50
C GLN A 327 1.76 -4.14 9.70
N ASN A 328 0.44 -4.05 9.87
CA ASN A 328 -0.43 -5.22 10.04
C ASN A 328 -0.77 -5.86 8.67
N GLU A 329 0.25 -6.42 8.04
CA GLU A 329 0.15 -6.98 6.68
C GLU A 329 -0.89 -8.11 6.59
N ASN A 330 -1.00 -8.97 7.61
CA ASN A 330 -1.96 -10.07 7.62
C ASN A 330 -3.41 -9.59 7.63
N GLU A 331 -3.73 -8.57 8.44
CA GLU A 331 -5.07 -7.99 8.51
C GLU A 331 -5.44 -7.29 7.21
N LEU A 332 -4.49 -6.56 6.61
CA LEU A 332 -4.68 -5.89 5.33
C LEU A 332 -4.95 -6.91 4.20
N ARG A 333 -4.20 -8.01 4.17
CA ARG A 333 -4.40 -9.10 3.20
C ARG A 333 -5.78 -9.74 3.34
N LEU A 334 -6.23 -10.03 4.55
CA LEU A 334 -7.56 -10.60 4.80
C LEU A 334 -8.67 -9.67 4.33
N ILE A 335 -8.58 -8.37 4.62
CA ILE A 335 -9.57 -7.40 4.16
C ILE A 335 -9.60 -7.34 2.64
N HIS A 336 -8.43 -7.35 1.99
CA HIS A 336 -8.33 -7.36 0.54
C HIS A 336 -8.98 -8.60 -0.07
N GLU A 337 -8.72 -9.80 0.46
CA GLU A 337 -9.35 -11.06 0.03
C GLU A 337 -10.90 -11.00 0.19
N TYR A 338 -11.40 -10.38 1.27
CA TYR A 338 -12.84 -10.18 1.45
C TYR A 338 -13.41 -9.20 0.42
N CYS A 339 -12.67 -8.16 0.06
CA CYS A 339 -13.09 -7.21 -0.96
C CYS A 339 -13.21 -7.83 -2.34
N GLU A 340 -12.31 -8.72 -2.71
CA GLU A 340 -12.36 -9.43 -4.01
C GLU A 340 -13.63 -10.30 -4.14
N LYS A 341 -14.02 -10.96 -3.06
CA LYS A 341 -15.21 -11.83 -3.01
C LYS A 341 -16.53 -11.08 -2.79
N SER A 342 -16.49 -9.79 -2.50
CA SER A 342 -17.67 -9.00 -2.10
C SER A 342 -18.71 -8.80 -3.21
N ILE A 343 -18.30 -8.83 -4.47
CA ILE A 343 -19.21 -8.71 -5.61
C ILE A 343 -20.14 -9.93 -5.66
N ASP A 344 -19.57 -11.12 -5.50
CA ASP A 344 -20.32 -12.38 -5.57
C ASP A 344 -21.20 -12.58 -4.33
N GLU A 345 -20.70 -12.21 -3.13
CA GLU A 345 -21.42 -12.40 -1.88
C GLU A 345 -22.50 -11.33 -1.60
N TYR A 346 -22.24 -10.06 -1.96
CA TYR A 346 -23.08 -8.92 -1.55
C TYR A 346 -23.49 -7.98 -2.68
N SER A 347 -23.09 -8.26 -3.92
CA SER A 347 -23.31 -7.38 -5.09
C SER A 347 -22.72 -5.97 -4.92
N ILE A 348 -21.67 -5.83 -4.10
CA ILE A 348 -20.96 -4.56 -3.85
C ILE A 348 -19.54 -4.65 -4.40
N ASN A 349 -19.13 -3.63 -5.14
CA ASN A 349 -17.75 -3.53 -5.63
C ASN A 349 -16.85 -2.83 -4.59
N SER A 350 -16.60 -3.49 -3.46
CA SER A 350 -15.74 -2.97 -2.41
C SER A 350 -14.26 -2.91 -2.81
N ALA A 351 -13.83 -3.73 -3.78
CA ALA A 351 -12.47 -3.66 -4.32
C ALA A 351 -12.20 -2.30 -4.99
N LYS A 352 -13.14 -1.76 -5.76
CA LYS A 352 -13.03 -0.40 -6.31
C LYS A 352 -12.99 0.67 -5.22
N MET A 353 -13.82 0.53 -4.19
CA MET A 353 -13.83 1.47 -3.07
C MET A 353 -12.49 1.43 -2.30
N PHE A 354 -11.93 0.25 -2.12
CA PHE A 354 -10.63 0.07 -1.47
C PHE A 354 -9.52 0.76 -2.26
N ILE A 355 -9.46 0.55 -3.58
CA ILE A 355 -8.49 1.19 -4.47
C ILE A 355 -8.62 2.72 -4.43
N TYR A 356 -9.84 3.23 -4.42
CA TYR A 356 -10.11 4.66 -4.34
C TYR A 356 -9.61 5.28 -3.01
N GLU A 357 -9.89 4.63 -1.87
CA GLU A 357 -9.40 5.09 -0.56
C GLU A 357 -7.87 4.93 -0.43
N TRP A 358 -7.30 3.88 -1.04
CA TRP A 358 -5.85 3.74 -1.19
C TRP A 358 -5.23 4.94 -1.90
N GLY A 359 -5.80 5.33 -3.04
CA GLY A 359 -5.35 6.53 -3.78
C GLY A 359 -5.42 7.80 -2.95
N LYS A 360 -6.55 8.04 -2.25
CA LYS A 360 -6.71 9.20 -1.36
C LYS A 360 -5.70 9.22 -0.22
N TYR A 361 -5.44 8.06 0.37
CA TYR A 361 -4.44 7.95 1.42
C TYR A 361 -3.04 8.31 0.93
N ILE A 362 -2.66 7.83 -0.26
CA ILE A 362 -1.39 8.21 -0.91
C ILE A 362 -1.33 9.73 -1.13
N GLU A 363 -2.38 10.35 -1.63
CA GLU A 363 -2.47 11.80 -1.81
C GLU A 363 -2.20 12.54 -0.48
N SER A 364 -2.81 12.09 0.61
CA SER A 364 -2.60 12.68 1.94
C SER A 364 -1.16 12.51 2.45
N LEU A 365 -0.52 11.36 2.18
CA LEU A 365 0.89 11.12 2.54
C LEU A 365 1.86 12.02 1.77
N ILE A 366 1.60 12.25 0.49
CA ILE A 366 2.42 13.14 -0.33
C ILE A 366 2.32 14.57 0.21
N GLN A 367 1.10 15.03 0.51
CA GLN A 367 0.87 16.36 1.10
C GLN A 367 1.55 16.48 2.48
N GLY A 368 1.38 15.47 3.35
CA GLY A 368 2.05 15.42 4.65
C GLY A 368 3.59 15.40 4.53
N THR A 369 4.13 14.76 3.49
CA THR A 369 5.57 14.76 3.20
C THR A 369 6.05 16.15 2.79
N LEU A 370 5.29 16.88 2.00
CA LEU A 370 5.58 18.27 1.66
C LEU A 370 5.59 19.17 2.91
N GLU A 371 4.57 19.02 3.76
CA GLU A 371 4.43 19.82 4.98
C GLU A 371 5.58 19.57 5.96
N LYS A 372 5.95 18.33 6.20
CA LYS A 372 7.09 17.96 7.07
C LYS A 372 8.42 18.50 6.56
N ASN A 373 8.57 18.66 5.24
CA ASN A 373 9.82 19.13 4.65
C ASN A 373 9.80 20.63 4.28
N LYS A 374 8.78 21.40 4.68
CA LYS A 374 8.71 22.86 4.40
C LYS A 374 9.95 23.62 4.84
N GLU A 375 10.51 23.29 5.98
CA GLU A 375 11.73 23.94 6.52
C GLU A 375 13.00 23.48 5.80
N ASN A 376 13.06 22.23 5.32
CA ASN A 376 14.21 21.67 4.63
C ASN A 376 13.79 20.95 3.34
N LEU A 377 13.46 21.73 2.33
CA LEU A 377 12.99 21.23 1.02
C LEU A 377 14.03 20.34 0.29
N LYS A 378 15.31 20.34 0.70
CA LYS A 378 16.33 19.46 0.09
C LYS A 378 16.03 17.97 0.28
N ASN A 379 15.34 17.62 1.36
CA ASN A 379 14.97 16.24 1.67
C ASN A 379 13.67 15.81 1.02
N PHE A 380 12.96 16.71 0.34
CA PHE A 380 11.64 16.44 -0.23
C PHE A 380 11.67 15.32 -1.30
N ILE A 381 12.57 15.41 -2.28
CA ILE A 381 12.69 14.38 -3.34
C ILE A 381 13.11 13.02 -2.78
N PRO A 382 14.17 12.89 -1.93
CA PRO A 382 14.50 11.63 -1.28
C PRO A 382 13.31 11.03 -0.49
N ALA A 383 12.57 11.87 0.26
CA ALA A 383 11.42 11.42 1.04
C ALA A 383 10.26 10.92 0.16
N LEU A 384 10.02 11.56 -0.99
CA LEU A 384 9.02 11.11 -1.98
C LEU A 384 9.38 9.75 -2.58
N VAL A 385 10.65 9.58 -2.96
CA VAL A 385 11.15 8.32 -3.52
C VAL A 385 11.04 7.19 -2.48
N ASP A 386 11.41 7.46 -1.25
CA ASP A 386 11.35 6.52 -0.14
C ASP A 386 9.88 6.11 0.16
N LEU A 387 8.98 7.10 0.13
CA LEU A 387 7.53 6.87 0.25
C LEU A 387 7.01 5.97 -0.88
N TYR A 388 7.36 6.28 -2.14
CA TYR A 388 6.95 5.48 -3.29
C TYR A 388 7.46 4.04 -3.19
N THR A 389 8.73 3.86 -2.83
CA THR A 389 9.35 2.54 -2.72
C THR A 389 8.67 1.70 -1.65
N ARG A 390 8.43 2.27 -0.47
CA ARG A 390 7.72 1.58 0.63
C ARG A 390 6.29 1.18 0.24
N LEU A 391 5.54 2.09 -0.39
CA LEU A 391 4.18 1.79 -0.82
C LEU A 391 4.15 0.74 -1.93
N LYS A 392 5.15 0.74 -2.82
CA LYS A 392 5.30 -0.29 -3.85
C LYS A 392 5.62 -1.66 -3.24
N GLU A 393 6.59 -1.74 -2.34
CA GLU A 393 6.94 -2.98 -1.62
C GLU A 393 5.72 -3.55 -0.87
N LEU A 394 4.91 -2.68 -0.30
CA LEU A 394 3.69 -3.05 0.41
C LEU A 394 2.61 -3.58 -0.56
N ALA A 395 2.43 -2.93 -1.71
CA ALA A 395 1.53 -3.42 -2.75
C ALA A 395 1.98 -4.77 -3.30
N ASP A 396 3.29 -4.96 -3.55
CA ASP A 396 3.87 -6.19 -4.09
C ASP A 396 3.82 -7.37 -3.09
N GLY A 397 3.92 -7.09 -1.79
CA GLY A 397 3.99 -8.11 -0.73
C GLY A 397 2.64 -8.55 -0.17
N VAL A 398 1.66 -7.66 -0.14
CA VAL A 398 0.41 -7.86 0.62
C VAL A 398 -0.82 -8.01 -0.27
N LEU A 399 -0.86 -7.30 -1.41
CA LEU A 399 -2.04 -7.20 -2.26
C LEU A 399 -1.93 -8.13 -3.47
N THR A 400 -2.92 -9.00 -3.66
CA THR A 400 -2.90 -10.02 -4.73
C THR A 400 -3.11 -9.45 -6.14
N SER A 401 -3.80 -8.30 -6.26
CA SER A 401 -4.06 -7.59 -7.53
C SER A 401 -3.05 -6.48 -7.79
N ASN A 402 -1.78 -6.85 -7.81
CA ASN A 402 -0.62 -5.97 -7.82
C ASN A 402 -0.66 -4.84 -8.87
N GLU A 403 -1.03 -5.17 -10.11
CA GLU A 403 -1.04 -4.21 -11.24
C GLU A 403 -1.99 -3.02 -11.02
N VAL A 404 -3.15 -3.24 -10.41
CA VAL A 404 -4.16 -2.21 -10.19
C VAL A 404 -3.73 -1.24 -9.08
N PHE A 405 -3.16 -1.77 -7.99
CA PHE A 405 -2.65 -0.95 -6.89
C PHE A 405 -1.39 -0.17 -7.30
N GLU A 406 -0.50 -0.78 -8.10
CA GLU A 406 0.65 -0.08 -8.67
C GLU A 406 0.21 1.02 -9.65
N PHE A 407 -0.82 0.76 -10.45
CA PHE A 407 -1.41 1.77 -11.33
C PHE A 407 -1.96 2.95 -10.53
N GLU A 408 -2.76 2.69 -9.47
CA GLU A 408 -3.33 3.74 -8.65
C GLU A 408 -2.26 4.51 -7.84
N LEU A 409 -1.23 3.81 -7.34
CA LEU A 409 -0.06 4.45 -6.73
C LEU A 409 0.57 5.47 -7.69
N ARG A 410 0.82 5.05 -8.93
CA ARG A 410 1.40 5.91 -9.97
C ARG A 410 0.48 7.07 -10.33
N ASN A 411 -0.81 6.80 -10.46
CA ASN A 411 -1.83 7.79 -10.77
C ASN A 411 -1.96 8.86 -9.67
N SER A 412 -1.98 8.45 -8.40
CA SER A 412 -2.01 9.37 -7.26
C SER A 412 -0.76 10.25 -7.20
N PHE A 413 0.42 9.68 -7.44
CA PHE A 413 1.65 10.46 -7.54
C PHE A 413 1.61 11.44 -8.71
N MET A 414 1.16 11.01 -9.90
CA MET A 414 1.00 11.90 -11.06
C MET A 414 0.03 13.04 -10.74
N LYS A 415 -1.10 12.75 -10.14
CA LYS A 415 -2.10 13.75 -9.77
C LYS A 415 -1.52 14.81 -8.83
N MET A 416 -0.93 14.36 -7.71
CA MET A 416 -0.42 15.27 -6.67
C MET A 416 0.79 16.07 -7.13
N LEU A 417 1.75 15.46 -7.83
CA LEU A 417 2.96 16.16 -8.29
C LEU A 417 2.67 17.16 -9.42
N ASN A 418 1.52 17.06 -10.09
CA ASN A 418 1.09 18.02 -11.11
C ASN A 418 0.10 19.08 -10.59
N GLU A 419 -0.24 19.09 -9.30
CA GLU A 419 -0.98 20.20 -8.69
C GLU A 419 -0.16 21.49 -8.71
N LYS A 420 -0.79 22.62 -9.04
CA LYS A 420 -0.14 23.93 -9.20
C LYS A 420 0.79 24.32 -8.04
N ASN A 421 0.37 24.01 -6.81
CA ASN A 421 1.13 24.34 -5.60
C ASN A 421 2.35 23.47 -5.36
N ILE A 422 2.32 22.20 -5.80
CA ILE A 422 3.35 21.19 -5.55
C ILE A 422 4.30 21.07 -6.73
N ASN A 423 3.77 21.19 -7.95
CA ASN A 423 4.50 20.96 -9.19
C ASN A 423 5.77 21.80 -9.30
N TYR A 424 5.67 23.12 -9.13
CA TYR A 424 6.83 24.00 -9.22
C TYR A 424 7.90 23.66 -8.16
N THR A 425 7.47 23.39 -6.92
CA THR A 425 8.39 22.96 -5.85
C THR A 425 9.09 21.67 -6.22
N THR A 426 8.36 20.70 -6.79
CA THR A 426 8.93 19.43 -7.24
C THR A 426 9.97 19.63 -8.32
N LEU A 427 9.70 20.45 -9.34
CA LEU A 427 10.66 20.76 -10.40
C LEU A 427 11.95 21.36 -9.86
N VAL A 428 11.82 22.39 -9.03
CA VAL A 428 12.98 23.07 -8.41
C VAL A 428 13.80 22.12 -7.56
N GLN A 429 13.13 21.33 -6.69
CA GLN A 429 13.86 20.43 -5.80
C GLN A 429 14.45 19.25 -6.55
N LEU A 430 13.84 18.76 -7.62
CA LEU A 430 14.41 17.73 -8.47
C LEU A 430 15.68 18.21 -9.16
N CYS A 431 15.71 19.44 -9.71
CA CYS A 431 16.92 20.05 -10.28
C CYS A 431 18.01 20.23 -9.21
N LYS A 432 17.64 20.69 -8.00
CA LYS A 432 18.60 20.81 -6.87
C LYS A 432 19.12 19.45 -6.41
N TYR A 433 18.30 18.41 -6.43
CA TYR A 433 18.70 17.04 -6.11
C TYR A 433 19.76 16.53 -7.10
N CYS A 434 19.53 16.73 -8.41
CA CYS A 434 20.51 16.41 -9.44
C CYS A 434 21.82 17.22 -9.27
N ASP A 435 21.69 18.53 -9.04
CA ASP A 435 22.84 19.43 -8.86
C ASP A 435 23.68 19.06 -7.62
N SER A 436 23.04 18.69 -6.52
CA SER A 436 23.72 18.27 -5.31
C SER A 436 24.49 16.95 -5.49
N PHE A 437 23.94 16.00 -6.23
CA PHE A 437 24.58 14.71 -6.51
C PHE A 437 25.90 14.92 -7.27
N PHE A 438 25.87 15.70 -8.37
CA PHE A 438 27.04 15.94 -9.18
C PHE A 438 28.09 16.84 -8.51
N LYS A 439 27.69 17.75 -7.62
CA LYS A 439 28.61 18.57 -6.83
C LYS A 439 29.28 17.80 -5.69
N ASN A 440 28.58 16.90 -5.03
CA ASN A 440 29.14 16.10 -3.94
C ASN A 440 30.11 15.03 -4.43
N SER A 441 29.89 14.50 -5.62
CA SER A 441 30.84 13.61 -6.30
C SER A 441 32.22 14.26 -6.54
N SER A 442 32.31 15.61 -6.42
CA SER A 442 33.55 16.40 -6.62
C SER A 442 34.47 16.45 -5.42
N LYS A 443 34.03 16.11 -4.22
CA LYS A 443 34.87 16.19 -3.02
C LYS A 443 35.78 14.97 -2.92
N LYS A 444 37.01 15.11 -3.46
CA LYS A 444 38.08 14.14 -3.25
C LYS A 444 38.34 13.99 -1.76
N GLY A 445 38.02 12.84 -1.16
CA GLY A 445 38.35 12.50 0.21
C GLY A 445 37.15 12.22 1.16
N ALA A 446 35.92 12.31 0.71
CA ALA A 446 34.82 11.74 1.49
C ALA A 446 34.97 10.21 1.43
N LYS A 447 35.25 9.58 2.60
CA LYS A 447 35.10 8.12 2.75
C LYS A 447 33.71 7.75 2.25
N PRO A 448 33.54 6.69 1.48
CA PRO A 448 32.19 6.24 1.12
C PRO A 448 31.49 5.88 2.41
N ASP A 449 30.66 6.78 2.91
CA ASP A 449 29.66 6.43 3.90
C ASP A 449 28.80 5.33 3.27
N ASN A 450 28.49 4.29 4.01
CA ASN A 450 27.62 3.19 3.58
C ASN A 450 26.20 3.63 3.15
N SER A 451 25.91 4.93 3.23
CA SER A 451 24.69 5.62 2.81
C SER A 451 24.80 6.31 1.43
N THR A 452 25.95 6.25 0.76
CA THR A 452 26.09 6.87 -0.57
C THR A 452 25.26 6.12 -1.59
N LEU A 453 24.22 6.78 -2.09
CA LEU A 453 23.41 6.31 -3.21
C LEU A 453 24.35 5.90 -4.36
N THR A 454 24.22 4.68 -4.84
CA THR A 454 24.87 4.28 -6.08
C THR A 454 24.30 5.13 -7.22
N PHE A 455 25.11 5.41 -8.25
CA PHE A 455 24.65 6.16 -9.42
C PHE A 455 23.38 5.56 -10.05
N GLU A 456 23.27 4.25 -10.05
CA GLU A 456 22.08 3.54 -10.58
C GLU A 456 20.81 3.89 -9.79
N LYS A 457 20.87 3.83 -8.48
CA LYS A 457 19.73 4.23 -7.63
C LYS A 457 19.37 5.71 -7.84
N PHE A 458 20.36 6.58 -7.93
CA PHE A 458 20.12 7.99 -8.20
C PHE A 458 19.39 8.19 -9.53
N ARG A 459 19.89 7.55 -10.61
CA ARG A 459 19.29 7.59 -11.94
C ARG A 459 17.84 7.10 -11.92
N ASP A 460 17.59 5.96 -11.26
CA ASP A 460 16.28 5.36 -11.20
C ASP A 460 15.30 6.23 -10.39
N ASN A 461 15.75 6.84 -9.30
CA ASN A 461 14.99 7.80 -8.51
C ASN A 461 14.58 9.03 -9.33
N VAL A 462 15.51 9.60 -10.10
CA VAL A 462 15.22 10.74 -10.98
C VAL A 462 14.21 10.34 -12.05
N GLN A 463 14.40 9.18 -12.69
CA GLN A 463 13.48 8.66 -13.70
C GLN A 463 12.05 8.46 -13.13
N LEU A 464 11.94 7.94 -11.91
CA LEU A 464 10.66 7.73 -11.25
C LEU A 464 9.87 9.04 -11.14
N ILE A 465 10.49 10.08 -10.61
CA ILE A 465 9.82 11.38 -10.44
C ILE A 465 9.49 12.01 -11.79
N VAL A 466 10.43 11.98 -12.76
CA VAL A 466 10.21 12.53 -14.11
C VAL A 466 9.07 11.81 -14.84
N LYS A 467 8.88 10.50 -14.63
CA LYS A 467 7.72 9.76 -15.17
C LYS A 467 6.39 10.28 -14.64
N CYS A 468 6.36 10.74 -13.40
CA CYS A 468 5.15 11.27 -12.77
C CYS A 468 4.84 12.74 -13.13
N LEU A 469 5.76 13.46 -13.78
CA LEU A 469 5.55 14.85 -14.20
C LEU A 469 4.91 14.91 -15.60
N ASN A 470 3.93 15.79 -15.76
CA ASN A 470 3.34 16.12 -17.06
C ASN A 470 4.22 17.11 -17.83
N ASN A 471 4.71 18.14 -17.15
CA ASN A 471 5.52 19.21 -17.71
C ASN A 471 7.03 18.88 -17.77
N LYS A 472 7.35 17.78 -18.44
CA LYS A 472 8.74 17.28 -18.58
C LYS A 472 9.66 18.29 -19.27
N ASN A 473 9.14 19.10 -20.21
CA ASN A 473 9.91 20.13 -20.89
C ASN A 473 10.37 21.23 -19.93
N ASP A 474 9.53 21.66 -18.99
CA ASP A 474 9.91 22.65 -17.98
C ASP A 474 11.05 22.14 -17.10
N PHE A 475 11.00 20.85 -16.73
CA PHE A 475 12.11 20.20 -16.04
C PHE A 475 13.40 20.27 -16.87
N LEU A 476 13.35 19.92 -18.17
CA LEU A 476 14.52 19.92 -19.04
C LEU A 476 15.12 21.33 -19.19
N ILE A 477 14.30 22.36 -19.32
CA ILE A 477 14.72 23.77 -19.41
C ILE A 477 15.46 24.19 -18.12
N MET A 478 14.89 23.87 -16.96
CA MET A 478 15.54 24.15 -15.68
C MET A 478 16.84 23.36 -15.49
N TYR A 479 16.82 22.08 -15.84
CA TYR A 479 17.99 21.20 -15.79
C TYR A 479 19.11 21.71 -16.71
N LYS A 480 18.77 22.14 -17.93
CA LYS A 480 19.70 22.74 -18.91
C LYS A 480 20.44 23.95 -18.33
N ARG A 481 19.74 24.82 -17.65
CA ARG A 481 20.34 25.99 -16.97
C ARG A 481 21.34 25.57 -15.90
N ASP A 482 20.99 24.61 -15.05
CA ASP A 482 21.85 24.18 -13.95
C ASP A 482 23.05 23.34 -14.48
N LEU A 483 22.83 22.55 -15.53
CA LEU A 483 23.88 21.81 -16.25
C LEU A 483 24.90 22.79 -16.87
N SER A 484 24.44 23.83 -17.58
CA SER A 484 25.32 24.83 -18.18
C SER A 484 26.25 25.47 -17.15
N ARG A 485 25.72 25.81 -15.97
CA ARG A 485 26.54 26.36 -14.88
C ARG A 485 27.57 25.34 -14.34
N ARG A 486 27.22 24.07 -14.24
CA ARG A 486 28.18 23.02 -13.79
C ARG A 486 29.28 22.81 -14.78
N LEU A 487 28.95 22.75 -16.07
CA LEU A 487 29.90 22.52 -17.14
C LEU A 487 30.88 23.70 -17.28
N LEU A 488 30.36 24.92 -17.37
CA LEU A 488 31.20 26.12 -17.56
C LEU A 488 32.07 26.45 -16.36
N MET A 489 31.59 26.15 -15.14
CA MET A 489 32.36 26.42 -13.94
C MET A 489 33.29 25.26 -13.54
N GLY A 490 33.42 24.22 -14.36
CA GLY A 490 34.24 23.03 -14.06
C GLY A 490 33.84 22.32 -12.76
N ARG A 491 32.55 22.42 -12.38
CA ARG A 491 32.02 21.81 -11.13
C ARG A 491 31.55 20.37 -11.36
N SER A 492 31.42 19.96 -12.61
CA SER A 492 31.15 18.58 -12.97
C SER A 492 32.42 17.78 -12.94
N THR A 493 32.49 16.79 -12.07
CA THR A 493 33.68 15.90 -11.96
C THR A 493 33.67 14.75 -12.93
N ASN A 494 32.50 14.36 -13.41
CA ASN A 494 32.34 13.22 -14.31
C ASN A 494 31.31 13.51 -15.40
N THR A 495 31.77 14.12 -16.46
CA THR A 495 30.92 14.45 -17.64
C THR A 495 30.31 13.21 -18.29
N LYS A 496 30.94 12.04 -18.19
CA LYS A 496 30.41 10.78 -18.73
C LYS A 496 29.17 10.29 -17.92
N LEU A 497 29.19 10.44 -16.60
CA LEU A 497 28.02 10.10 -15.77
C LEU A 497 26.84 11.07 -16.01
N GLU A 498 27.14 12.37 -16.18
CA GLU A 498 26.09 13.34 -16.52
C GLU A 498 25.47 13.05 -17.89
N ALA A 499 26.28 12.70 -18.90
CA ALA A 499 25.79 12.28 -20.22
C ALA A 499 24.90 11.03 -20.12
N SER A 500 25.29 10.06 -19.30
CA SER A 500 24.49 8.85 -19.08
C SER A 500 23.10 9.14 -18.43
N VAL A 501 22.98 10.17 -17.58
CA VAL A 501 21.67 10.61 -17.04
C VAL A 501 20.81 11.20 -18.15
N ILE A 502 21.40 11.98 -19.07
CA ILE A 502 20.67 12.54 -20.21
C ILE A 502 20.18 11.42 -21.15
N ASP A 503 20.98 10.39 -21.38
CA ASP A 503 20.55 9.21 -22.14
C ASP A 503 19.40 8.48 -21.45
N SER A 504 19.35 8.52 -20.12
CA SER A 504 18.24 7.97 -19.37
C SER A 504 16.94 8.78 -19.52
N PHE A 505 17.03 10.10 -19.75
CA PHE A 505 15.85 10.94 -20.02
C PHE A 505 15.21 10.59 -21.37
N ILE A 506 15.98 10.19 -22.37
CA ILE A 506 15.44 9.73 -23.66
C ILE A 506 14.48 8.56 -23.48
N LYS A 507 14.79 7.62 -22.56
CA LYS A 507 13.94 6.46 -22.28
C LYS A 507 12.57 6.84 -21.66
N VAL A 508 12.51 7.99 -20.99
CA VAL A 508 11.32 8.43 -20.26
C VAL A 508 10.52 9.48 -21.01
N ILE A 509 11.21 10.40 -21.68
CA ILE A 509 10.62 11.58 -22.32
C ILE A 509 10.52 11.38 -23.84
N GLY A 510 11.44 10.60 -24.42
CA GLY A 510 11.66 10.49 -25.84
C GLY A 510 12.74 11.48 -26.35
N GLU A 511 13.10 11.42 -27.61
CA GLU A 511 13.99 12.41 -28.23
C GLU A 511 13.25 13.71 -28.49
N THR A 512 13.61 14.74 -27.76
CA THR A 512 13.10 16.12 -27.92
C THR A 512 14.24 17.07 -28.29
N ASP A 513 13.91 18.21 -28.90
CA ASP A 513 14.92 19.23 -29.24
C ASP A 513 15.69 19.71 -28.00
N GLU A 514 15.04 19.75 -26.83
CA GLU A 514 15.69 20.10 -25.57
C GLU A 514 16.76 19.08 -25.16
N ILE A 515 16.47 17.79 -25.29
CA ILE A 515 17.46 16.72 -24.99
C ILE A 515 18.58 16.73 -25.98
N LEU A 516 18.32 16.95 -27.29
CA LEU A 516 19.35 17.11 -28.30
C LEU A 516 20.24 18.32 -27.98
N GLY A 517 19.61 19.41 -27.48
CA GLY A 517 20.35 20.58 -26.99
C GLY A 517 21.27 20.26 -25.82
N LEU A 518 20.83 19.46 -24.87
CA LEU A 518 21.66 19.02 -23.74
C LEU A 518 22.88 18.19 -24.23
N LYS A 519 22.69 17.29 -25.19
CA LYS A 519 23.81 16.52 -25.81
C LYS A 519 24.75 17.41 -26.56
N ALA A 520 24.27 18.40 -27.30
CA ALA A 520 25.07 19.36 -28.02
C ALA A 520 25.99 20.16 -27.09
N MET A 521 25.56 20.50 -25.88
CA MET A 521 26.39 21.19 -24.88
C MET A 521 27.66 20.37 -24.52
N PHE A 522 27.54 19.06 -24.38
CA PHE A 522 28.73 18.21 -24.15
C PHE A 522 29.66 18.17 -25.36
N ARG A 523 29.06 18.04 -26.54
CA ARG A 523 29.83 18.04 -27.81
C ARG A 523 30.60 19.34 -28.01
N ASP A 524 29.97 20.50 -27.72
CA ASP A 524 30.63 21.79 -27.81
C ASP A 524 31.87 21.87 -26.91
N LEU A 525 31.78 21.35 -25.69
CA LEU A 525 32.91 21.32 -24.75
C LEU A 525 34.02 20.34 -25.20
N GLU A 526 33.65 19.18 -25.76
CA GLU A 526 34.65 18.23 -26.30
C GLU A 526 35.38 18.81 -27.48
N ILE A 527 34.65 19.36 -28.45
CA ILE A 527 35.26 20.03 -29.62
C ILE A 527 36.13 21.19 -29.17
N SER A 528 35.67 22.01 -28.23
CA SER A 528 36.47 23.14 -27.73
C SER A 528 37.73 22.68 -27.03
N LYS A 529 37.70 21.59 -26.27
CA LYS A 529 38.89 21.01 -25.65
C LYS A 529 39.88 20.44 -26.67
N GLU A 530 39.40 19.73 -27.66
CA GLU A 530 40.25 19.10 -28.67
C GLU A 530 40.92 20.15 -29.57
N LYS A 531 40.16 21.15 -30.04
CA LYS A 531 40.64 22.11 -31.05
C LYS A 531 41.31 23.34 -30.45
N PHE A 532 40.84 23.85 -29.31
CA PHE A 532 41.21 25.17 -28.80
C PHE A 532 42.00 25.16 -27.48
N SER A 533 42.10 24.03 -26.77
CA SER A 533 42.86 23.96 -25.51
C SER A 533 44.37 23.92 -25.71
N SER A 534 44.86 23.55 -26.91
CA SER A 534 46.26 23.47 -27.28
C SER A 534 46.74 24.69 -28.08
N LEU A 535 45.85 25.64 -28.38
CA LEU A 535 46.24 26.88 -29.07
C LEU A 535 47.01 27.78 -28.11
N SER A 536 48.35 27.76 -28.19
CA SER A 536 49.18 28.80 -27.59
C SER A 536 49.05 30.05 -28.43
N LEU A 537 48.53 31.15 -27.84
CA LEU A 537 48.61 32.46 -28.46
C LEU A 537 50.05 32.98 -28.30
N ASP A 538 50.87 32.86 -29.34
CA ASP A 538 52.25 33.42 -29.34
C ASP A 538 52.16 34.94 -29.01
N ASP A 539 53.02 35.43 -28.13
CA ASP A 539 53.03 36.80 -27.60
C ASP A 539 51.92 37.21 -26.62
N CYS A 540 51.20 36.30 -25.99
CA CYS A 540 50.36 36.63 -24.87
C CYS A 540 51.09 36.49 -23.53
N PRO A 541 51.09 37.52 -22.65
CA PRO A 541 51.79 37.47 -21.36
C PRO A 541 51.08 36.59 -20.33
N PHE A 542 50.01 35.87 -20.68
CA PHE A 542 49.17 35.04 -19.81
C PHE A 542 48.65 33.81 -20.55
N ASP A 543 48.29 32.77 -19.81
CA ASP A 543 47.65 31.57 -20.32
C ASP A 543 46.22 31.88 -20.76
N PHE A 544 45.87 31.56 -22.02
CA PHE A 544 44.57 31.78 -22.60
C PHE A 544 43.91 30.43 -22.96
N SER A 545 42.68 30.23 -22.55
CA SER A 545 41.88 29.10 -22.97
C SER A 545 40.44 29.55 -23.26
N ALA A 546 39.86 29.01 -24.31
CA ALA A 546 38.48 29.36 -24.70
C ALA A 546 37.62 28.12 -24.93
N TYR A 547 36.38 28.23 -24.53
CA TYR A 547 35.33 27.30 -24.93
C TYR A 547 34.40 28.03 -25.91
N VAL A 548 34.26 27.47 -27.11
CA VAL A 548 33.34 28.01 -28.12
C VAL A 548 32.00 27.28 -28.00
N LEU A 549 30.94 28.02 -27.74
CA LEU A 549 29.61 27.53 -27.44
C LEU A 549 28.62 27.96 -28.52
N GLU A 550 27.79 27.04 -29.02
CA GLU A 550 26.74 27.38 -29.99
C GLU A 550 25.53 27.97 -29.28
N GLN A 551 25.25 29.29 -29.49
CA GLN A 551 24.21 30.06 -28.78
C GLN A 551 22.87 29.34 -28.76
N LYS A 552 22.47 28.65 -29.81
CA LYS A 552 21.21 27.91 -29.90
C LYS A 552 21.01 26.89 -28.77
N PHE A 553 22.08 26.24 -28.33
CA PHE A 553 21.97 25.12 -27.36
C PHE A 553 22.23 25.54 -25.91
N TRP A 554 22.83 26.70 -25.69
CA TRP A 554 23.13 27.19 -24.35
C TRP A 554 22.03 28.17 -23.87
N PRO A 555 21.70 28.20 -22.58
CA PRO A 555 20.79 29.21 -22.08
C PRO A 555 21.42 30.60 -22.24
N ASP A 556 20.66 31.55 -22.72
CA ASP A 556 21.13 32.93 -22.90
C ASP A 556 21.57 33.51 -21.54
N PRO A 557 22.86 33.82 -21.39
CA PRO A 557 23.32 34.60 -20.26
C PRO A 557 22.80 36.04 -20.40
N PRO A 558 22.62 36.78 -19.30
CA PRO A 558 22.19 38.17 -19.37
C PRO A 558 23.20 38.96 -20.22
N LYS A 559 22.76 39.56 -21.32
CA LYS A 559 23.54 40.44 -22.15
C LYS A 559 23.98 41.65 -21.32
N GLY A 560 25.26 41.99 -21.39
CA GLY A 560 25.71 43.24 -20.85
C GLY A 560 25.21 44.39 -21.75
N ASP A 561 24.50 45.37 -21.18
CA ASP A 561 23.98 46.53 -21.92
C ASP A 561 25.08 47.53 -22.34
N SER A 562 26.35 47.20 -22.13
CA SER A 562 27.47 48.12 -22.42
C SER A 562 28.72 47.39 -22.90
N GLU A 563 29.41 47.97 -23.85
CA GLU A 563 30.74 47.57 -24.24
C GLU A 563 31.75 48.02 -23.15
N ALA A 564 32.39 47.03 -22.47
CA ALA A 564 33.47 47.36 -21.54
C ALA A 564 34.77 47.62 -22.31
N TYR A 565 35.49 48.67 -21.94
CA TYR A 565 36.82 48.94 -22.51
C TYR A 565 37.82 47.95 -21.92
N LEU A 566 38.35 47.09 -22.77
CA LEU A 566 39.35 46.10 -22.40
C LEU A 566 40.76 46.72 -22.45
N PRO A 567 41.62 46.36 -21.49
CA PRO A 567 43.06 46.70 -21.61
C PRO A 567 43.64 46.16 -22.92
N PRO A 568 44.59 46.85 -23.55
CA PRO A 568 45.11 46.50 -24.87
C PRO A 568 45.57 45.06 -25.02
N TYR A 569 46.19 44.49 -24.00
CA TYR A 569 46.70 43.11 -24.02
C TYR A 569 45.53 42.09 -24.00
N LEU A 570 44.40 42.39 -23.34
CA LEU A 570 43.22 41.55 -23.39
C LEU A 570 42.50 41.64 -24.72
N SER A 571 42.34 42.86 -25.27
CA SER A 571 41.76 43.07 -26.59
C SER A 571 42.57 42.37 -27.68
N ASN A 572 43.86 42.47 -27.67
CA ASN A 572 44.76 41.78 -28.64
C ASN A 572 44.60 40.25 -28.54
N ALA A 573 44.43 39.68 -27.34
CA ALA A 573 44.22 38.24 -27.17
C ALA A 573 42.90 37.80 -27.78
N VAL A 574 41.81 38.57 -27.56
CA VAL A 574 40.48 38.32 -28.13
C VAL A 574 40.51 38.40 -29.66
N ASP A 575 41.19 39.42 -30.22
CA ASP A 575 41.28 39.61 -31.66
C ASP A 575 42.12 38.50 -32.32
N LYS A 576 43.26 38.12 -31.72
CA LYS A 576 44.08 36.99 -32.16
C LYS A 576 43.32 35.69 -32.17
N PHE A 577 42.61 35.38 -31.05
CA PHE A 577 41.80 34.18 -31.00
C PHE A 577 40.68 34.19 -32.03
N THR A 578 40.01 35.30 -32.25
CA THR A 578 38.95 35.46 -33.25
C THR A 578 39.50 35.20 -34.67
N ALA A 579 40.71 35.68 -34.98
CA ALA A 579 41.36 35.43 -36.24
C ALA A 579 41.74 33.94 -36.42
N LEU A 580 42.33 33.32 -35.39
CA LEU A 580 42.65 31.89 -35.37
C LEU A 580 41.40 31.01 -35.53
N TYR A 581 40.31 31.32 -34.82
CA TYR A 581 39.07 30.60 -34.93
C TYR A 581 38.52 30.60 -36.37
N LYS A 582 38.53 31.74 -37.02
CA LYS A 582 38.07 31.87 -38.41
C LYS A 582 39.00 31.15 -39.43
N SER A 583 40.28 31.02 -39.13
CA SER A 583 41.25 30.34 -40.03
C SER A 583 41.31 28.82 -39.85
N GLU A 584 40.79 28.27 -38.73
CA GLU A 584 40.91 26.84 -38.40
C GLU A 584 40.11 25.93 -39.34
N GLU A 585 38.90 26.30 -39.71
CA GLU A 585 38.08 25.59 -40.70
C GLU A 585 37.23 26.55 -41.52
N GLU A 586 37.06 26.25 -42.82
CA GLU A 586 36.15 27.02 -43.71
C GLU A 586 34.71 27.15 -43.14
N LYS A 587 34.26 26.15 -42.38
CA LYS A 587 32.96 26.17 -41.71
C LYS A 587 32.82 27.23 -40.62
N PHE A 588 33.93 27.75 -40.09
CA PHE A 588 33.93 28.78 -39.05
C PHE A 588 34.07 30.20 -39.63
N ALA A 589 34.43 30.33 -40.88
CA ALA A 589 34.63 31.64 -41.52
C ALA A 589 33.38 32.52 -41.46
N ASP A 590 32.20 31.95 -41.66
CA ASP A 590 30.91 32.65 -41.64
C ASP A 590 30.30 32.81 -40.22
N LYS A 591 30.89 32.18 -39.20
CA LYS A 591 30.43 32.27 -37.83
C LYS A 591 30.97 33.48 -37.11
N ARG A 592 30.11 34.18 -36.36
CA ARG A 592 30.48 35.33 -35.54
C ARG A 592 30.65 34.89 -34.09
N LEU A 593 31.79 35.18 -33.47
CA LEU A 593 31.97 35.06 -32.03
C LEU A 593 31.39 36.27 -31.34
N ASP A 594 30.55 36.01 -30.29
CA ASP A 594 29.97 37.04 -29.47
C ASP A 594 30.69 37.06 -28.11
N TRP A 595 31.40 38.16 -27.85
CA TRP A 595 32.17 38.38 -26.62
C TRP A 595 31.40 39.27 -25.58
N SER A 596 30.17 39.63 -25.83
CA SER A 596 29.40 40.55 -24.97
C SER A 596 28.96 39.94 -23.65
N HIS A 597 29.10 38.63 -23.48
CA HIS A 597 28.67 37.91 -22.27
C HIS A 597 29.76 37.87 -21.18
N TYR A 598 30.14 39.04 -20.66
CA TYR A 598 31.24 39.22 -19.72
C TYR A 598 31.19 38.38 -18.45
N SER A 599 30.01 37.97 -18.03
CA SER A 599 29.78 37.10 -16.86
C SER A 599 30.32 35.67 -17.07
N LEU A 600 30.52 35.23 -18.30
CA LEU A 600 31.07 33.90 -18.64
C LEU A 600 32.59 33.90 -18.67
N HIS A 601 33.23 35.09 -18.86
CA HIS A 601 34.69 35.21 -18.96
C HIS A 601 35.24 35.20 -17.52
N GLN A 602 36.14 34.25 -17.23
CA GLN A 602 36.79 34.09 -15.96
C GLN A 602 38.28 34.37 -16.09
N LEU A 603 38.82 35.20 -15.20
CA LEU A 603 40.24 35.52 -15.14
C LEU A 603 40.81 35.11 -13.78
N VAL A 604 42.07 34.75 -13.77
CA VAL A 604 42.88 34.58 -12.55
C VAL A 604 43.90 35.70 -12.50
N ILE A 605 43.73 36.62 -11.57
CA ILE A 605 44.63 37.75 -11.35
C ILE A 605 45.46 37.46 -10.13
N LYS A 606 46.78 37.59 -10.26
CA LYS A 606 47.68 37.53 -9.15
C LYS A 606 47.73 38.88 -8.47
N GLY A 607 47.19 38.93 -7.25
CA GLY A 607 47.19 40.13 -6.40
C GLY A 607 48.30 40.04 -5.34
N SER A 608 49.11 41.08 -5.22
CA SER A 608 50.16 41.18 -4.21
C SER A 608 49.65 41.97 -3.01
N PHE A 609 49.59 41.31 -1.88
CA PHE A 609 49.13 41.87 -0.61
C PHE A 609 50.23 41.79 0.44
N GLU A 610 50.12 42.55 1.55
CA GLU A 610 51.08 42.46 2.65
C GLU A 610 51.14 41.03 3.25
N SER A 611 50.05 40.27 3.13
CA SER A 611 49.97 38.87 3.57
C SER A 611 50.57 37.86 2.61
N GLY A 612 51.11 38.29 1.45
CA GLY A 612 51.65 37.49 0.35
C GLY A 612 50.71 37.45 -0.86
N ASP A 613 51.24 36.85 -1.94
CA ASP A 613 50.54 36.77 -3.22
C ASP A 613 49.30 35.86 -3.16
N LYS A 614 48.22 36.29 -3.77
CA LYS A 614 46.94 35.57 -3.83
C LYS A 614 46.46 35.50 -5.30
N ASP A 615 45.93 34.34 -5.69
CA ASP A 615 45.25 34.16 -6.96
C ASP A 615 43.77 34.55 -6.84
N LEU A 616 43.36 35.67 -7.40
CA LEU A 616 41.98 36.14 -7.43
C LEU A 616 41.27 35.62 -8.66
N ILE A 617 40.28 34.73 -8.47
CA ILE A 617 39.40 34.22 -9.53
C ILE A 617 38.19 35.14 -9.63
N VAL A 618 38.11 35.91 -10.70
CA VAL A 618 37.16 36.99 -10.94
C VAL A 618 36.53 36.91 -12.33
N ASN A 619 35.38 37.54 -12.56
CA ASN A 619 34.86 37.74 -13.91
C ASN A 619 35.56 38.90 -14.62
N LEU A 620 35.34 39.03 -15.94
CA LEU A 620 35.99 40.04 -16.76
C LEU A 620 35.71 41.48 -16.24
N LEU A 621 34.48 41.80 -15.83
CA LEU A 621 34.14 43.13 -15.31
C LEU A 621 34.83 43.45 -13.99
N GLN A 622 34.92 42.48 -13.10
CA GLN A 622 35.67 42.61 -11.84
C GLN A 622 37.18 42.77 -12.14
N ALA A 623 37.69 42.00 -13.13
CA ALA A 623 39.07 42.07 -13.55
C ALA A 623 39.47 43.42 -14.11
N VAL A 624 38.66 43.99 -15.01
CA VAL A 624 38.92 45.30 -15.61
C VAL A 624 38.94 46.39 -14.53
N VAL A 625 38.05 46.33 -13.51
CA VAL A 625 38.10 47.29 -12.40
C VAL A 625 39.33 47.09 -11.53
N ILE A 626 39.73 45.85 -11.19
CA ILE A 626 40.91 45.59 -10.33
C ILE A 626 42.18 46.03 -11.05
N LEU A 627 42.29 45.81 -12.38
CA LEU A 627 43.45 46.14 -13.17
C LEU A 627 43.73 47.66 -13.26
N LEU A 628 42.74 48.53 -13.05
CA LEU A 628 42.93 49.99 -12.95
C LEU A 628 43.86 50.38 -11.78
N TYR A 629 43.84 49.59 -10.72
CA TYR A 629 44.66 49.87 -9.51
C TYR A 629 46.15 49.55 -9.70
N ASN A 630 46.56 49.14 -10.91
CA ASN A 630 47.96 49.13 -11.26
C ASN A 630 48.54 50.53 -11.55
N ASP A 631 47.66 51.49 -11.95
CA ASP A 631 48.05 52.81 -12.35
C ASP A 631 47.89 53.81 -11.21
N LYS A 632 46.88 53.68 -10.33
CA LYS A 632 46.56 54.63 -9.26
C LYS A 632 45.87 53.87 -8.10
N ASP A 633 46.22 54.16 -6.84
CA ASP A 633 45.74 53.42 -5.66
C ASP A 633 44.27 53.74 -5.28
N SER A 634 43.68 54.82 -5.75
CA SER A 634 42.34 55.25 -5.43
C SER A 634 41.63 55.90 -6.61
N TYR A 635 40.38 55.54 -6.82
CA TYR A 635 39.51 56.06 -7.87
C TYR A 635 38.13 56.47 -7.34
N THR A 636 37.52 57.51 -7.92
CA THR A 636 36.11 57.80 -7.71
C THR A 636 35.22 56.93 -8.57
N PHE A 637 33.92 56.83 -8.25
CA PHE A 637 32.97 56.08 -9.03
C PHE A 637 32.95 56.51 -10.51
N ASP A 638 32.95 57.84 -10.76
CA ASP A 638 32.87 58.40 -12.11
C ASP A 638 34.18 58.19 -12.92
N GLU A 639 35.31 58.21 -12.24
CA GLU A 639 36.58 57.83 -12.87
C GLU A 639 36.62 56.38 -13.31
N ILE A 640 36.13 55.45 -12.46
CA ILE A 640 36.04 54.03 -12.79
C ILE A 640 35.05 53.83 -13.95
N ALA A 641 33.88 54.47 -13.93
CA ALA A 641 32.88 54.37 -14.98
C ALA A 641 33.43 54.87 -16.34
N SER A 642 34.12 55.99 -16.36
CA SER A 642 34.68 56.58 -17.57
C SER A 642 35.87 55.76 -18.15
N SER A 643 36.70 55.20 -17.26
CA SER A 643 37.87 54.35 -17.66
C SER A 643 37.47 52.97 -18.14
N THR A 644 36.38 52.40 -17.58
CA THR A 644 35.97 51.04 -17.91
C THR A 644 34.85 50.96 -18.95
N GLY A 645 34.09 52.05 -19.20
CA GLY A 645 32.94 52.07 -20.09
C GLY A 645 31.74 51.23 -19.58
N VAL A 646 31.83 50.70 -18.37
CA VAL A 646 30.79 49.81 -17.81
C VAL A 646 29.54 50.63 -17.36
N ASN A 647 28.35 50.14 -17.69
CA ASN A 647 27.11 50.73 -17.28
C ASN A 647 27.08 51.00 -15.75
N PRO A 648 26.71 52.22 -15.28
CA PRO A 648 26.73 52.57 -13.88
C PRO A 648 25.99 51.64 -12.95
N LYS A 649 24.85 51.04 -13.38
CA LYS A 649 24.09 50.05 -12.59
C LYS A 649 24.89 48.77 -12.41
N LEU A 650 25.56 48.31 -13.47
CA LEU A 650 26.37 47.12 -13.46
C LEU A 650 27.66 47.35 -12.69
N LEU A 651 28.31 48.49 -12.87
CA LEU A 651 29.52 48.91 -12.15
C LEU A 651 29.26 48.95 -10.62
N LYS A 652 28.13 49.50 -10.19
CA LYS A 652 27.75 49.49 -8.75
C LYS A 652 27.72 48.08 -8.18
N ARG A 653 27.20 47.08 -8.92
CA ARG A 653 27.19 45.69 -8.54
C ARG A 653 28.61 45.06 -8.52
N VAL A 654 29.45 45.42 -9.49
CA VAL A 654 30.86 44.98 -9.52
C VAL A 654 31.58 45.48 -8.26
N LEU A 655 31.47 46.79 -7.97
CA LEU A 655 32.13 47.39 -6.80
C LEU A 655 31.58 46.82 -5.47
N LEU A 656 30.30 46.60 -5.32
CA LEU A 656 29.71 45.92 -4.17
C LEU A 656 30.30 44.49 -3.99
N SER A 657 30.60 43.78 -5.07
CA SER A 657 31.19 42.44 -4.97
C SER A 657 32.65 42.49 -4.50
N LEU A 658 33.38 43.57 -4.79
CA LEU A 658 34.78 43.77 -4.45
C LEU A 658 34.97 44.43 -3.07
N THR A 659 33.92 45.13 -2.54
CA THR A 659 33.94 45.80 -1.23
C THR A 659 33.16 45.01 -0.16
N SER A 660 32.72 43.80 -0.44
CA SER A 660 31.95 42.97 0.53
C SER A 660 32.83 42.59 1.73
N ASP A 661 32.22 42.50 2.93
CA ASP A 661 32.94 42.18 4.20
C ASP A 661 33.84 40.95 4.13
N ARG A 662 33.50 39.98 3.32
CA ARG A 662 34.25 38.73 3.13
C ARG A 662 35.39 38.85 2.11
N PHE A 663 35.19 39.69 1.09
CA PHE A 663 36.10 39.82 -0.04
C PHE A 663 36.45 41.28 -0.27
N ASN A 664 36.91 41.98 0.81
CA ASN A 664 37.22 43.40 0.80
C ASN A 664 38.54 43.69 0.06
N ILE A 665 38.58 43.38 -1.26
CA ILE A 665 39.69 43.69 -2.13
C ILE A 665 39.82 45.21 -2.32
N LEU A 666 38.65 45.91 -2.34
CA LEU A 666 38.56 47.34 -2.36
C LEU A 666 37.93 47.86 -1.08
N ILE A 667 38.36 49.01 -0.59
CA ILE A 667 37.85 49.75 0.52
C ILE A 667 37.10 50.98 -0.04
N SER A 668 35.88 51.25 0.43
CA SER A 668 35.11 52.43 0.04
C SER A 668 35.02 53.40 1.21
N ASP A 669 35.41 54.64 0.96
CA ASP A 669 35.26 55.76 1.92
C ASP A 669 34.02 56.60 1.61
N GLY A 670 33.06 56.06 0.83
CA GLY A 670 31.84 56.73 0.41
C GLY A 670 32.00 57.65 -0.81
N SER A 671 33.15 58.24 -1.05
CA SER A 671 33.46 59.09 -2.24
C SER A 671 34.44 58.41 -3.17
N SER A 672 35.32 57.59 -2.67
CA SER A 672 36.39 56.91 -3.44
C SER A 672 36.51 55.43 -3.04
N TYR A 673 37.13 54.66 -3.96
CA TYR A 673 37.47 53.26 -3.80
C TYR A 673 38.96 53.08 -3.86
N SER A 674 39.57 52.52 -2.84
CA SER A 674 41.01 52.28 -2.73
C SER A 674 41.33 50.80 -2.66
N PHE A 675 42.52 50.39 -3.20
CA PHE A 675 42.98 49.03 -3.12
C PHE A 675 43.37 48.62 -1.68
N ASN A 676 42.93 47.48 -1.19
CA ASN A 676 43.19 47.01 0.17
C ASN A 676 44.46 46.14 0.23
N PHE A 677 45.64 46.73 0.39
CA PHE A 677 46.89 46.02 0.53
C PHE A 677 46.96 45.12 1.79
N LYS A 678 46.12 45.40 2.80
CA LYS A 678 46.06 44.65 4.08
C LYS A 678 45.15 43.44 4.00
N PHE A 679 44.57 43.14 2.83
CA PHE A 679 43.70 41.98 2.71
C PHE A 679 44.43 40.69 3.06
N ASN A 680 43.74 39.84 3.87
CA ASN A 680 44.28 38.55 4.30
C ASN A 680 43.20 37.47 4.29
N ASP A 681 43.51 36.37 3.65
CA ASP A 681 42.71 35.16 3.62
C ASP A 681 43.63 33.93 3.78
N ARG A 682 43.13 32.88 4.43
CA ARG A 682 43.90 31.62 4.62
C ARG A 682 44.16 30.86 3.30
N SER A 683 43.33 31.09 2.29
CA SER A 683 43.46 30.46 0.97
C SER A 683 44.36 31.23 0.08
N SER A 684 45.21 30.54 -0.69
CA SER A 684 46.01 31.13 -1.77
C SER A 684 45.17 31.42 -3.04
N LYS A 685 44.07 30.69 -3.24
CA LYS A 685 43.16 30.90 -4.37
C LYS A 685 41.79 31.35 -3.85
N ILE A 686 41.36 32.54 -4.25
CA ILE A 686 40.19 33.20 -3.75
C ILE A 686 39.20 33.47 -4.91
N ARG A 687 38.03 32.88 -4.89
CA ARG A 687 37.00 33.11 -5.87
C ARG A 687 36.04 34.21 -5.38
N ILE A 688 35.99 35.33 -6.09
CA ILE A 688 35.08 36.43 -5.76
C ILE A 688 33.75 36.25 -6.49
N PRO A 689 32.66 35.99 -5.78
CA PRO A 689 31.35 35.81 -6.42
C PRO A 689 30.87 37.19 -6.92
N PHE A 690 30.15 37.19 -8.04
CA PHE A 690 29.45 38.41 -8.48
C PHE A 690 28.31 38.75 -7.57
N TYR A 691 28.19 40.01 -7.12
CA TYR A 691 27.18 40.44 -6.18
C TYR A 691 25.76 40.38 -6.79
N LYS A 692 24.84 39.72 -6.10
CA LYS A 692 23.40 39.77 -6.36
C LYS A 692 22.77 40.72 -5.36
N ASP A 693 21.98 41.69 -5.79
CA ASP A 693 21.34 42.66 -4.91
C ASP A 693 20.61 42.00 -3.74
N ARG A 694 20.93 42.41 -2.51
CA ARG A 694 20.28 41.93 -1.31
C ARG A 694 18.86 42.47 -1.12
N GLU A 695 18.47 43.55 -1.81
CA GLU A 695 17.07 44.01 -1.83
C GLU A 695 16.16 43.01 -2.56
N SER A 696 16.73 42.21 -3.48
CA SER A 696 16.07 41.01 -4.01
C SER A 696 16.35 39.77 -3.16
N SER A 697 17.19 39.82 -2.12
CA SER A 697 17.64 38.66 -1.31
C SER A 697 16.93 38.48 0.04
N ALA A 698 15.80 39.18 0.28
CA ALA A 698 14.71 38.59 1.05
C ALA A 698 14.30 37.22 0.45
N HIS A 699 14.88 36.89 -0.68
CA HIS A 699 14.71 35.69 -1.48
C HIS A 699 16.00 34.89 -1.62
N VAL A 700 16.22 33.97 -0.70
CA VAL A 700 16.76 32.62 -1.07
C VAL A 700 15.96 32.07 -2.26
N LEU A 701 14.88 32.71 -2.63
CA LEU A 701 13.93 32.52 -3.72
C LEU A 701 14.37 33.11 -5.08
N ASP A 702 15.42 33.92 -5.21
CA ASP A 702 15.70 34.60 -6.49
C ASP A 702 16.27 33.70 -7.57
N MET A 703 16.99 32.65 -7.22
CA MET A 703 17.34 31.61 -8.20
C MET A 703 16.10 30.80 -8.59
N ASP A 704 15.15 30.69 -7.68
CA ASP A 704 13.87 30.03 -7.91
C ASP A 704 12.93 30.95 -8.71
N ASN A 705 12.96 32.26 -8.50
CA ASN A 705 12.17 33.24 -9.25
C ASN A 705 12.61 33.40 -10.71
N GLU A 706 13.92 33.37 -11.01
CA GLU A 706 14.40 33.31 -12.41
C GLU A 706 13.90 32.03 -13.11
N GLY A 707 14.00 30.87 -12.45
CA GLY A 707 13.47 29.62 -12.96
C GLY A 707 11.98 29.66 -13.14
N ARG A 708 11.25 30.25 -12.18
CA ARG A 708 9.81 30.44 -12.23
C ARG A 708 9.39 31.31 -13.40
N GLY A 709 10.05 32.46 -13.58
CA GLY A 709 9.76 33.36 -14.69
C GLY A 709 10.04 32.73 -16.07
N ILE A 710 10.98 31.78 -16.17
CA ILE A 710 11.22 31.03 -17.41
C ILE A 710 10.09 30.03 -17.65
N VAL A 711 9.72 29.26 -16.62
CA VAL A 711 8.65 28.27 -16.70
C VAL A 711 7.33 28.95 -17.00
N GLU A 712 7.01 30.06 -16.33
CA GLU A 712 5.79 30.84 -16.56
C GLU A 712 5.71 31.38 -18.00
N ARG A 713 6.78 31.98 -18.52
CA ARG A 713 6.84 32.46 -19.93
C ARG A 713 6.72 31.31 -20.93
N ASN A 714 7.34 30.18 -20.66
CA ASN A 714 7.21 29.01 -21.52
C ASN A 714 5.75 28.51 -21.52
N ARG A 715 5.13 28.46 -20.34
CA ARG A 715 3.75 28.06 -20.18
C ARG A 715 2.76 29.01 -20.88
N GLU A 716 2.94 30.29 -20.74
CA GLU A 716 2.16 31.31 -21.47
C GLU A 716 2.26 31.11 -22.98
N THR A 717 3.45 30.85 -23.49
CA THR A 717 3.70 30.57 -24.91
C THR A 717 3.01 29.29 -25.37
N GLU A 718 3.08 28.22 -24.57
CA GLU A 718 2.36 26.98 -24.85
C GLU A 718 0.84 27.19 -24.93
N ILE A 719 0.26 27.88 -23.97
CA ILE A 719 -1.20 28.18 -23.97
C ILE A 719 -1.57 28.98 -25.21
N LYS A 720 -0.80 30.02 -25.58
CA LYS A 720 -0.99 30.78 -26.83
C LYS A 720 -0.97 29.87 -28.05
N CYS A 721 0.02 28.96 -28.15
CA CYS A 721 0.11 28.02 -29.25
C CYS A 721 -1.07 27.05 -29.33
N ILE A 722 -1.58 26.58 -28.17
CA ILE A 722 -2.78 25.73 -28.12
C ILE A 722 -4.00 26.49 -28.59
N LEU A 723 -4.25 27.71 -28.04
CA LEU A 723 -5.34 28.58 -28.44
C LEU A 723 -5.33 28.88 -29.95
N VAL A 724 -4.19 29.29 -30.47
CA VAL A 724 -4.06 29.60 -31.91
C VAL A 724 -4.29 28.36 -32.77
N ARG A 725 -3.80 27.18 -32.33
CA ARG A 725 -3.99 25.93 -33.06
C ARG A 725 -5.47 25.53 -33.13
N ILE A 726 -6.19 25.60 -32.00
CA ILE A 726 -7.63 25.32 -31.94
C ILE A 726 -8.40 26.30 -32.80
N MET A 727 -8.15 27.60 -32.62
CA MET A 727 -8.84 28.65 -33.39
C MET A 727 -8.55 28.60 -34.89
N LYS A 728 -7.33 28.21 -35.30
CA LYS A 728 -6.96 28.01 -36.70
C LYS A 728 -7.69 26.83 -37.33
N GLN A 729 -7.94 25.76 -36.54
CA GLN A 729 -8.66 24.58 -37.00
C GLN A 729 -10.14 24.85 -37.13
N GLU A 730 -10.79 25.41 -36.11
CA GLU A 730 -12.24 25.60 -36.01
C GLU A 730 -12.75 26.90 -36.66
N LYS A 731 -11.85 27.90 -36.86
CA LYS A 731 -12.07 29.27 -37.38
C LYS A 731 -12.98 30.13 -36.49
N THR A 732 -14.12 29.60 -36.05
CA THR A 732 -15.06 30.28 -35.15
C THR A 732 -15.53 29.34 -34.08
N MET A 733 -15.54 29.77 -32.80
CA MET A 733 -15.90 28.93 -31.65
C MET A 733 -16.55 29.72 -30.54
N LEU A 734 -17.43 29.07 -29.76
CA LEU A 734 -17.98 29.66 -28.54
C LEU A 734 -16.89 29.73 -27.45
N TYR A 735 -16.99 30.76 -26.62
CA TYR A 735 -16.05 30.96 -25.50
C TYR A 735 -15.93 29.77 -24.56
N SER A 736 -17.07 29.16 -24.18
CA SER A 736 -17.10 27.97 -23.29
C SER A 736 -16.32 26.81 -23.86
N ASP A 737 -16.51 26.54 -25.15
CA ASP A 737 -15.92 25.38 -25.83
C ASP A 737 -14.42 25.61 -26.08
N LEU A 738 -14.02 26.85 -26.41
CA LEU A 738 -12.63 27.23 -26.55
C LEU A 738 -11.87 27.07 -25.23
N ILE A 739 -12.43 27.55 -24.13
CA ILE A 739 -11.82 27.40 -22.81
C ILE A 739 -11.72 25.91 -22.42
N TYR A 740 -12.80 25.15 -22.63
CA TYR A 740 -12.81 23.71 -22.29
C TYR A 740 -11.76 22.93 -23.07
N GLN A 741 -11.72 23.04 -24.38
CA GLN A 741 -10.75 22.33 -25.20
C GLN A 741 -9.31 22.79 -24.93
N THR A 742 -9.11 24.12 -24.70
CA THR A 742 -7.78 24.60 -24.32
C THR A 742 -7.34 24.05 -22.98
N LEU A 743 -8.24 23.99 -22.00
CA LEU A 743 -7.95 23.44 -20.67
C LEU A 743 -7.57 21.96 -20.75
N GLU A 744 -8.33 21.18 -21.48
CA GLU A 744 -8.07 19.74 -21.70
C GLU A 744 -6.67 19.52 -22.30
N HIS A 745 -6.33 20.22 -23.38
CA HIS A 745 -5.02 20.13 -24.01
C HIS A 745 -3.89 20.69 -23.14
N ALA A 746 -4.14 21.76 -22.38
CA ALA A 746 -3.12 22.36 -21.55
C ALA A 746 -2.80 21.52 -20.30
N GLN A 747 -3.78 20.90 -19.66
CA GLN A 747 -3.58 20.07 -18.48
C GLN A 747 -2.72 18.82 -18.75
N THR A 748 -2.74 18.28 -19.98
CA THR A 748 -1.85 17.16 -20.35
C THR A 748 -0.38 17.52 -20.32
N LYS A 749 -0.05 18.82 -20.46
CA LYS A 749 1.32 19.33 -20.50
C LYS A 749 1.80 19.97 -19.20
N GLY A 750 0.88 20.24 -18.27
CA GLY A 750 1.21 20.80 -16.97
C GLY A 750 0.03 21.54 -16.32
N PRO A 751 0.19 22.06 -15.11
CA PRO A 751 -0.89 22.75 -14.40
C PRO A 751 -1.34 24.00 -15.17
N CYS A 752 -2.67 24.16 -15.34
CA CYS A 752 -3.29 25.27 -16.04
C CYS A 752 -4.65 25.59 -15.45
N ASP A 753 -4.90 26.85 -15.17
CA ASP A 753 -6.17 27.37 -14.71
C ASP A 753 -6.88 28.16 -15.80
N VAL A 754 -8.20 28.32 -15.64
CA VAL A 754 -9.00 29.13 -16.56
C VAL A 754 -8.53 30.59 -16.59
N SER A 755 -7.98 31.12 -15.49
CA SER A 755 -7.38 32.44 -15.42
C SER A 755 -6.19 32.63 -16.36
N ASP A 756 -5.33 31.57 -16.43
CA ASP A 756 -4.14 31.57 -17.28
C ASP A 756 -4.54 31.60 -18.76
N ILE A 757 -5.58 30.83 -19.12
CA ILE A 757 -6.11 30.81 -20.49
C ILE A 757 -6.74 32.15 -20.87
N LYS A 758 -7.52 32.75 -19.97
CA LYS A 758 -8.12 34.06 -20.20
C LYS A 758 -7.08 35.16 -20.48
N ALA A 759 -6.03 35.19 -19.65
CA ALA A 759 -4.95 36.17 -19.82
C ALA A 759 -4.27 36.04 -21.20
N GLN A 760 -4.06 34.81 -21.66
CA GLN A 760 -3.45 34.59 -22.98
C GLN A 760 -4.42 34.82 -24.14
N LEU A 761 -5.72 34.55 -23.94
CA LEU A 761 -6.75 34.89 -24.93
C LEU A 761 -6.87 36.40 -25.10
N ASP A 762 -6.87 37.18 -24.00
CA ASP A 762 -6.88 38.64 -24.04
C ASP A 762 -5.63 39.19 -24.73
N TYR A 763 -4.46 38.59 -24.53
CA TYR A 763 -3.24 38.90 -25.27
C TYR A 763 -3.41 38.67 -26.78
N LEU A 764 -4.01 37.54 -27.20
CA LEU A 764 -4.24 37.24 -28.62
C LEU A 764 -5.26 38.17 -29.25
N ILE A 765 -6.24 38.64 -28.49
CA ILE A 765 -7.22 39.65 -28.93
C ILE A 765 -6.51 41.00 -29.12
N ALA A 766 -5.71 41.44 -28.15
CA ALA A 766 -4.98 42.71 -28.21
C ALA A 766 -3.96 42.75 -29.37
N ASN A 767 -3.43 41.61 -29.80
CA ASN A 767 -2.51 41.52 -30.96
C ASN A 767 -3.20 41.06 -32.25
N GLU A 768 -4.52 41.15 -32.32
CA GLU A 768 -5.35 40.94 -33.52
C GLU A 768 -5.26 39.52 -34.13
N PHE A 769 -4.81 38.51 -33.38
CA PHE A 769 -4.83 37.11 -33.82
C PHE A 769 -6.22 36.45 -33.69
N VAL A 770 -7.05 36.98 -32.76
CA VAL A 770 -8.41 36.49 -32.48
C VAL A 770 -9.33 37.70 -32.29
N LYS A 771 -10.49 37.67 -32.90
CA LYS A 771 -11.52 38.72 -32.77
C LYS A 771 -12.67 38.19 -31.93
N ARG A 772 -13.17 39.01 -31.03
CA ARG A 772 -14.41 38.79 -30.32
C ARG A 772 -15.58 39.35 -31.14
N GLU A 773 -16.57 38.53 -31.44
CA GLU A 773 -17.73 38.93 -32.21
C GLU A 773 -18.71 39.77 -31.39
N PRO A 774 -19.61 40.53 -32.03
CA PRO A 774 -20.55 41.45 -31.35
C PRO A 774 -21.50 40.77 -30.36
N ASP A 775 -21.72 39.47 -30.51
CA ASP A 775 -22.52 38.65 -29.58
C ASP A 775 -21.86 38.48 -28.20
N GLY A 776 -20.58 38.84 -28.11
CA GLY A 776 -19.78 38.74 -26.89
C GLY A 776 -19.44 37.33 -26.45
N LYS A 777 -19.93 36.29 -27.15
CA LYS A 777 -19.77 34.89 -26.80
C LYS A 777 -18.96 34.09 -27.79
N THR A 778 -18.86 34.55 -29.04
CA THR A 778 -18.17 33.89 -30.13
C THR A 778 -16.83 34.53 -30.41
N PHE A 779 -15.82 33.74 -30.71
CA PHE A 779 -14.49 34.18 -31.11
C PHE A 779 -14.16 33.67 -32.51
N THR A 780 -13.50 34.50 -33.33
CA THR A 780 -13.13 34.22 -34.70
C THR A 780 -11.62 34.38 -34.87
N TYR A 781 -10.99 33.44 -35.56
CA TYR A 781 -9.56 33.51 -35.89
C TYR A 781 -9.31 34.51 -36.99
N ILE A 782 -8.28 35.35 -36.84
CA ILE A 782 -7.79 36.27 -37.84
C ILE A 782 -6.50 35.67 -38.44
N PRO A 783 -6.45 35.30 -39.74
CA PRO A 783 -5.31 34.66 -40.36
C PRO A 783 -4.06 35.52 -40.45
#